data_903295cc1bf3e91fbc891a9d7c8ac723
#
_entry.id   903295cc1bf3e91fbc891a9d7c8ac723
#
_cell.length_a   1.000
_cell.length_b   1.000
_cell.length_c   1.000
_cell.angle_alpha   90.00
_cell.angle_beta   90.00
_cell.angle_gamma   90.00
#
_symmetry.space_group_name_H-M   'P 1'
#
loop_
_entity.id
_entity.type
_entity.pdbx_description
1 polymer ?
#
loop_
_entity_poly.entity_id
_entity_poly.type
_entity_poly.pdbx_seq_one_letter_code
_entity_poly.pdbx_strand_id
1 'polypeptide(L)'
;LKQVLLKKGTIYTTDVAKPRLEEGYVLVKTAYSCISAGTEMSGVKSSGTPLVKRVLTSPELMEKGLRMLKERGIQDTWAVVKGKYEVGIAMGYTASGVVEESGSRLFSKGDRVACMGVGYASHAGYLIAPQNLVAKVPEHVPMEHAATAALGCIAMQGVRRADIKLGDYIVIVGMGILGQLAARFAVASGATVFVSDLDERRLEIACKHGVAHAMNATEDCVAKVSALTGGHGADKVIITAATSSNAVISQAFQMCRRKGRVVLVGVAGMNLRREDMYKKELDFVISTSYGPGRYDTDYEENGVDYPYGYVRYTEKRNLESYLRLIDEKKVDINDIIEAVHPAEQADKAYESLKADTNKPLAVLLRYDEAADESPTVMVNQSNYKKPEGVINIALCGAGSFAKGMHIPNIKKMSDKYHLYAVQSRTGANAHALAVKEGCAYSTTDYEKILSDENVDMVMICTRHNLHAQMAIKALEAGKAVFVEKPMAVTLEEMQHVVEAAERSGSPLLVGFNRRFSKYAVEAKKAITDRINPMIISYRMNAGFIPSESWVQSKEGGGRIIGEGCHIIDLFNYLTDSKAESISVNRIAPKTDQILSSDNCVITVKYEDGSVCTLTYTGQGNKGYGKEFLEIFYDGKVIAVDDYKSMRGYGVHIGNLKSAGPEKGQFEELQAYYHAIKDGDGYPIPLWQLEQATRISILAQEYIE
;
A
#
# COMPACT_ATOMS: atom_id res chain seq x y z
N LEU A 1 -8.09 20.16 -6.75
CA LEU A 1 -8.05 20.31 -5.28
C LEU A 1 -6.60 20.26 -4.75
N LYS A 2 -6.33 20.95 -3.63
CA LYS A 2 -4.97 21.00 -3.04
C LYS A 2 -4.65 19.73 -2.27
N GLN A 3 -3.41 19.25 -2.40
CA GLN A 3 -2.84 18.16 -1.60
C GLN A 3 -1.39 18.45 -1.23
N VAL A 4 -1.01 18.13 0.00
CA VAL A 4 0.34 18.31 0.53
C VAL A 4 1.16 17.06 0.26
N LEU A 5 2.31 17.23 -0.38
CA LEU A 5 3.24 16.17 -0.75
C LEU A 5 4.63 16.42 -0.19
N LEU A 6 5.34 15.32 0.09
CA LEU A 6 6.74 15.30 0.48
C LEU A 6 7.60 14.73 -0.65
N LYS A 7 8.61 15.48 -1.09
CA LYS A 7 9.59 15.00 -2.09
C LYS A 7 11.00 15.44 -1.69
N LYS A 8 11.88 14.49 -1.48
CA LYS A 8 13.31 14.72 -1.14
C LYS A 8 13.51 15.70 0.03
N GLY A 9 12.71 15.56 1.09
CA GLY A 9 12.77 16.42 2.27
C GLY A 9 12.05 17.77 2.15
N THR A 10 11.48 18.08 0.99
CA THR A 10 10.73 19.31 0.74
C THR A 10 9.23 19.04 0.76
N ILE A 11 8.49 19.85 1.52
CA ILE A 11 7.03 19.87 1.54
C ILE A 11 6.56 20.88 0.48
N TYR A 12 5.55 20.48 -0.28
CA TYR A 12 4.90 21.36 -1.25
C TYR A 12 3.44 20.99 -1.42
N THR A 13 2.63 21.96 -1.80
CA THR A 13 1.22 21.75 -2.13
C THR A 13 1.05 21.76 -3.65
N THR A 14 0.21 20.86 -4.16
CA THR A 14 -0.08 20.75 -5.60
C THR A 14 -1.55 20.50 -5.84
N ASP A 15 -2.01 20.77 -7.04
CA ASP A 15 -3.36 20.40 -7.46
C ASP A 15 -3.42 18.94 -7.84
N VAL A 16 -4.44 18.23 -7.34
CA VAL A 16 -4.71 16.84 -7.69
C VAL A 16 -6.18 16.65 -8.00
N ALA A 17 -6.51 15.61 -8.74
CA ALA A 17 -7.89 15.25 -9.05
C ALA A 17 -8.67 14.83 -7.81
N LYS A 18 -10.00 15.10 -7.77
CA LYS A 18 -10.91 14.64 -6.73
C LYS A 18 -10.92 13.10 -6.72
N PRO A 19 -10.73 12.44 -5.56
CA PRO A 19 -10.77 10.97 -5.50
C PRO A 19 -12.17 10.44 -5.81
N ARG A 20 -12.24 9.20 -6.34
CA ARG A 20 -13.52 8.53 -6.65
C ARG A 20 -13.97 7.68 -5.48
N LEU A 21 -15.27 7.72 -5.17
CA LEU A 21 -15.91 6.90 -4.14
C LEU A 21 -15.86 5.40 -4.52
N GLU A 22 -15.72 4.56 -3.50
CA GLU A 22 -15.79 3.08 -3.56
C GLU A 22 -16.79 2.56 -2.52
N GLU A 23 -17.28 1.34 -2.73
CA GLU A 23 -18.14 0.66 -1.75
C GLU A 23 -17.38 0.44 -0.43
N GLY A 24 -18.07 0.68 0.70
CA GLY A 24 -17.46 0.62 2.03
C GLY A 24 -16.63 1.85 2.43
N TYR A 25 -16.47 2.82 1.53
CA TYR A 25 -15.68 4.04 1.75
C TYR A 25 -16.57 5.28 1.85
N VAL A 26 -15.98 6.35 2.37
CA VAL A 26 -16.63 7.66 2.54
C VAL A 26 -15.76 8.72 1.88
N LEU A 27 -16.32 9.49 0.95
CA LEU A 27 -15.69 10.66 0.34
C LEU A 27 -16.00 11.88 1.20
N VAL A 28 -14.96 12.51 1.72
CA VAL A 28 -15.07 13.61 2.68
C VAL A 28 -14.45 14.87 2.10
N LYS A 29 -15.20 15.98 2.12
CA LYS A 29 -14.69 17.33 1.90
C LYS A 29 -14.03 17.77 3.19
N THR A 30 -12.71 17.94 3.16
CA THR A 30 -11.89 18.23 4.33
C THR A 30 -12.10 19.66 4.78
N ALA A 31 -12.33 19.86 6.08
CA ALA A 31 -12.33 21.17 6.72
C ALA A 31 -10.95 21.48 7.33
N TYR A 32 -10.42 20.53 8.10
CA TYR A 32 -9.13 20.64 8.76
C TYR A 32 -8.36 19.32 8.73
N SER A 33 -7.03 19.40 8.73
CA SER A 33 -6.16 18.26 9.00
C SER A 33 -5.05 18.68 9.97
N CYS A 34 -4.57 17.74 10.81
CA CYS A 34 -3.58 18.03 11.83
C CYS A 34 -2.23 17.41 11.47
N ILE A 35 -1.15 18.23 11.52
CA ILE A 35 0.21 17.78 11.29
C ILE A 35 0.74 17.09 12.55
N SER A 36 1.19 15.84 12.38
CA SER A 36 1.86 15.10 13.45
C SER A 36 3.35 15.42 13.52
N ALA A 37 3.72 16.27 14.47
CA ALA A 37 5.11 16.71 14.64
C ALA A 37 6.11 15.56 14.83
N GLY A 38 5.73 14.45 15.47
CA GLY A 38 6.60 13.28 15.67
C GLY A 38 6.83 12.47 14.40
N THR A 39 5.76 11.91 13.88
CA THR A 39 5.79 10.95 12.76
C THR A 39 6.18 11.62 11.45
N GLU A 40 5.51 12.73 11.11
CA GLU A 40 5.70 13.37 9.81
C GLU A 40 7.04 14.09 9.71
N MET A 41 7.51 14.76 10.76
CA MET A 41 8.83 15.38 10.75
C MET A 41 9.97 14.36 10.68
N SER A 42 9.79 13.17 11.27
CA SER A 42 10.72 12.06 11.07
C SER A 42 10.74 11.60 9.60
N GLY A 43 9.58 11.54 8.96
CA GLY A 43 9.42 11.25 7.53
C GLY A 43 10.14 12.30 6.65
N VAL A 44 9.97 13.59 6.95
CA VAL A 44 10.64 14.70 6.25
C VAL A 44 12.16 14.58 6.35
N LYS A 45 12.70 14.37 7.56
CA LYS A 45 14.15 14.16 7.79
C LYS A 45 14.69 12.96 7.02
N SER A 46 13.99 11.83 7.11
CA SER A 46 14.42 10.60 6.43
C SER A 46 14.36 10.72 4.92
N SER A 47 13.35 11.37 4.35
CA SER A 47 13.21 11.61 2.92
C SER A 47 14.30 12.53 2.35
N GLY A 48 14.80 13.47 3.13
CA GLY A 48 15.92 14.37 2.76
C GLY A 48 17.30 13.69 2.79
N THR A 49 17.43 12.52 3.41
CA THR A 49 18.70 11.79 3.48
C THR A 49 18.96 11.03 2.16
N PRO A 50 20.15 11.16 1.55
CA PRO A 50 20.51 10.44 0.32
C PRO A 50 20.28 8.93 0.46
N LEU A 51 19.73 8.32 -0.58
CA LEU A 51 19.32 6.91 -0.58
C LEU A 51 20.48 5.97 -0.21
N VAL A 52 21.67 6.21 -0.75
CA VAL A 52 22.87 5.39 -0.48
C VAL A 52 23.17 5.39 1.02
N LYS A 53 23.11 6.54 1.68
CA LYS A 53 23.34 6.65 3.13
C LYS A 53 22.25 5.90 3.93
N ARG A 54 20.99 5.96 3.49
CA ARG A 54 19.88 5.21 4.13
C ARG A 54 20.05 3.71 4.02
N VAL A 55 20.43 3.21 2.83
CA VAL A 55 20.66 1.77 2.61
C VAL A 55 21.82 1.29 3.47
N LEU A 56 22.92 2.05 3.54
CA LEU A 56 24.10 1.70 4.35
C LEU A 56 23.83 1.72 5.86
N THR A 57 22.87 2.52 6.32
CA THR A 57 22.53 2.64 7.76
C THR A 57 21.39 1.73 8.22
N SER A 58 20.69 1.05 7.29
CA SER A 58 19.60 0.12 7.60
C SER A 58 19.90 -1.28 7.05
N PRO A 59 20.19 -2.27 7.93
CA PRO A 59 20.42 -3.66 7.50
C PRO A 59 19.27 -4.24 6.68
N GLU A 60 18.02 -3.93 7.02
CA GLU A 60 16.82 -4.39 6.31
C GLU A 60 16.74 -3.83 4.88
N LEU A 61 17.04 -2.53 4.70
CA LEU A 61 17.06 -1.91 3.37
C LEU A 61 18.22 -2.44 2.53
N MET A 62 19.36 -2.75 3.15
CA MET A 62 20.51 -3.34 2.49
C MET A 62 20.20 -4.77 2.01
N GLU A 63 19.59 -5.60 2.86
CA GLU A 63 19.16 -6.95 2.49
C GLU A 63 18.12 -6.92 1.36
N LYS A 64 17.12 -6.04 1.48
CA LYS A 64 16.11 -5.84 0.44
C LYS A 64 16.71 -5.36 -0.88
N GLY A 65 17.67 -4.45 -0.82
CA GLY A 65 18.39 -3.95 -1.99
C GLY A 65 19.23 -5.06 -2.67
N LEU A 66 19.98 -5.83 -1.91
CA LEU A 66 20.74 -6.98 -2.41
C LEU A 66 19.83 -8.04 -3.04
N ARG A 67 18.68 -8.32 -2.42
CA ARG A 67 17.70 -9.24 -2.98
C ARG A 67 17.13 -8.75 -4.31
N MET A 68 16.74 -7.46 -4.39
CA MET A 68 16.25 -6.88 -5.64
C MET A 68 17.31 -6.90 -6.75
N LEU A 69 18.58 -6.62 -6.41
CA LEU A 69 19.70 -6.72 -7.35
C LEU A 69 19.86 -8.14 -7.91
N LYS A 70 19.71 -9.14 -7.05
CA LYS A 70 19.82 -10.57 -7.42
C LYS A 70 18.65 -11.06 -8.28
N GLU A 71 17.43 -10.55 -8.01
CA GLU A 71 16.18 -10.94 -8.68
C GLU A 71 15.97 -10.19 -10.00
N ARG A 72 16.37 -8.92 -10.10
CA ARG A 72 16.00 -8.02 -11.22
C ARG A 72 17.21 -7.44 -11.97
N GLY A 73 18.43 -7.64 -11.47
CA GLY A 73 19.62 -6.99 -12.01
C GLY A 73 19.76 -5.51 -11.58
N ILE A 74 20.90 -4.91 -11.92
CA ILE A 74 21.27 -3.56 -11.44
C ILE A 74 20.38 -2.49 -12.03
N GLN A 75 20.09 -2.54 -13.33
CA GLN A 75 19.34 -1.49 -14.04
C GLN A 75 17.89 -1.41 -13.57
N ASP A 76 17.20 -2.55 -13.46
CA ASP A 76 15.78 -2.59 -13.05
C ASP A 76 15.63 -2.29 -11.57
N THR A 77 16.55 -2.74 -10.71
CA THR A 77 16.57 -2.38 -9.30
C THR A 77 16.72 -0.87 -9.13
N TRP A 78 17.66 -0.26 -9.87
CA TRP A 78 17.85 1.19 -9.84
C TRP A 78 16.64 1.97 -10.36
N ALA A 79 16.00 1.52 -11.43
CA ALA A 79 14.80 2.13 -11.98
C ALA A 79 13.63 2.10 -10.99
N VAL A 80 13.38 0.97 -10.32
CA VAL A 80 12.33 0.82 -9.30
C VAL A 80 12.59 1.71 -8.09
N VAL A 81 13.83 1.72 -7.62
CA VAL A 81 14.24 2.53 -6.47
C VAL A 81 14.13 4.01 -6.81
N LYS A 82 14.68 4.44 -7.94
CA LYS A 82 14.60 5.83 -8.42
C LYS A 82 13.13 6.25 -8.61
N GLY A 83 12.30 5.38 -9.20
CA GLY A 83 10.89 5.65 -9.42
C GLY A 83 10.10 5.95 -8.14
N LYS A 84 10.39 5.26 -7.03
CA LYS A 84 9.77 5.52 -5.73
C LYS A 84 10.14 6.86 -5.10
N TYR A 85 11.37 7.34 -5.33
CA TYR A 85 11.86 8.59 -4.71
C TYR A 85 11.57 9.85 -5.53
N GLU A 86 11.18 9.71 -6.79
CA GLU A 86 10.86 10.84 -7.65
C GLU A 86 9.38 11.27 -7.60
N VAL A 87 8.52 10.40 -7.07
CA VAL A 87 7.09 10.69 -6.87
C VAL A 87 6.89 11.24 -5.47
N GLY A 88 6.16 12.35 -5.34
CA GLY A 88 5.78 12.93 -4.05
C GLY A 88 4.95 11.93 -3.22
N ILE A 89 5.20 11.87 -1.92
CA ILE A 89 4.46 11.04 -0.96
C ILE A 89 3.40 11.92 -0.30
N ALA A 90 2.12 11.48 -0.31
CA ALA A 90 1.05 12.17 0.40
C ALA A 90 1.33 12.20 1.90
N MET A 91 1.15 13.37 2.52
CA MET A 91 1.38 13.61 3.94
C MET A 91 0.05 13.62 4.70
N GLY A 92 0.12 13.37 6.01
CA GLY A 92 -1.03 13.38 6.90
C GLY A 92 -1.70 12.02 7.10
N TYR A 93 -2.40 11.89 8.22
CA TYR A 93 -3.19 10.69 8.57
C TYR A 93 -4.34 11.00 9.55
N THR A 94 -4.70 12.28 9.72
CA THR A 94 -5.79 12.72 10.59
C THR A 94 -6.44 13.98 10.04
N ALA A 95 -7.74 13.96 9.89
CA ALA A 95 -8.50 15.05 9.31
C ALA A 95 -9.95 15.07 9.85
N SER A 96 -10.61 16.20 9.65
CA SER A 96 -12.07 16.36 9.85
C SER A 96 -12.69 17.01 8.64
N GLY A 97 -13.95 16.73 8.39
CA GLY A 97 -14.66 17.29 7.23
C GLY A 97 -16.13 16.91 7.22
N VAL A 98 -16.75 17.12 6.06
CA VAL A 98 -18.15 16.81 5.82
C VAL A 98 -18.24 15.75 4.73
N VAL A 99 -19.07 14.75 4.92
CA VAL A 99 -19.33 13.69 3.94
C VAL A 99 -19.97 14.31 2.69
N GLU A 100 -19.27 14.18 1.57
CA GLU A 100 -19.76 14.58 0.25
C GLU A 100 -20.54 13.46 -0.41
N GLU A 101 -20.02 12.24 -0.36
CA GLU A 101 -20.63 11.03 -0.89
C GLU A 101 -20.29 9.83 0.02
N SER A 102 -21.18 8.85 0.10
CA SER A 102 -20.97 7.66 0.94
C SER A 102 -21.27 6.38 0.19
N GLY A 103 -20.30 5.46 0.16
CA GLY A 103 -20.46 4.05 -0.20
C GLY A 103 -20.72 3.14 1.00
N SER A 104 -20.91 3.72 2.19
CA SER A 104 -21.17 3.02 3.44
C SER A 104 -22.59 3.31 3.95
N ARG A 105 -23.25 2.30 4.50
CA ARG A 105 -24.57 2.47 5.15
C ARG A 105 -24.51 3.22 6.50
N LEU A 106 -23.29 3.43 7.04
CA LEU A 106 -23.10 4.08 8.35
C LEU A 106 -23.10 5.61 8.26
N PHE A 107 -22.89 6.16 7.06
CA PHE A 107 -22.73 7.59 6.84
C PHE A 107 -23.62 8.08 5.72
N SER A 108 -24.00 9.35 5.81
CA SER A 108 -24.82 10.05 4.82
C SER A 108 -24.18 11.36 4.40
N LYS A 109 -24.46 11.84 3.18
CA LYS A 109 -24.06 13.19 2.74
C LYS A 109 -24.47 14.23 3.77
N GLY A 110 -23.53 15.12 4.09
CA GLY A 110 -23.70 16.18 5.09
C GLY A 110 -23.29 15.78 6.52
N ASP A 111 -23.03 14.51 6.81
CA ASP A 111 -22.51 14.10 8.12
C ASP A 111 -21.15 14.78 8.38
N ARG A 112 -20.99 15.37 9.57
CA ARG A 112 -19.73 15.86 10.08
C ARG A 112 -18.90 14.68 10.57
N VAL A 113 -17.66 14.54 10.10
CA VAL A 113 -16.85 13.35 10.39
C VAL A 113 -15.40 13.68 10.73
N ALA A 114 -14.80 12.85 11.57
CA ALA A 114 -13.36 12.75 11.78
C ALA A 114 -12.85 11.48 11.09
N CYS A 115 -11.69 11.58 10.42
CA CYS A 115 -11.06 10.53 9.66
C CYS A 115 -9.63 10.31 10.13
N MET A 116 -9.18 9.05 10.09
CA MET A 116 -7.82 8.68 10.41
C MET A 116 -7.27 7.64 9.43
N GLY A 117 -5.96 7.41 9.47
CA GLY A 117 -5.29 6.38 8.67
C GLY A 117 -4.31 6.93 7.65
N VAL A 118 -3.10 6.35 7.65
CA VAL A 118 -2.05 6.66 6.68
C VAL A 118 -2.50 6.20 5.28
N GLY A 119 -2.44 7.12 4.33
CA GLY A 119 -2.90 6.87 2.95
C GLY A 119 -4.39 7.16 2.73
N TYR A 120 -5.18 7.39 3.78
CA TYR A 120 -6.61 7.71 3.75
C TYR A 120 -6.88 9.15 4.19
N ALA A 121 -6.60 9.49 5.44
CA ALA A 121 -6.84 10.82 5.99
C ALA A 121 -5.62 11.75 5.77
N SER A 122 -5.19 11.89 4.51
CA SER A 122 -4.05 12.73 4.13
C SER A 122 -4.40 14.22 4.13
N HIS A 123 -3.38 15.07 4.11
CA HIS A 123 -3.54 16.53 3.96
C HIS A 123 -3.99 16.88 2.54
N ALA A 124 -5.30 16.80 2.28
CA ALA A 124 -5.90 17.05 0.98
C ALA A 124 -7.30 17.68 1.14
N GLY A 125 -7.72 18.51 0.19
CA GLY A 125 -9.05 19.14 0.19
C GLY A 125 -10.21 18.13 0.10
N TYR A 126 -9.97 16.98 -0.48
CA TYR A 126 -10.87 15.81 -0.43
C TYR A 126 -10.07 14.57 -0.07
N LEU A 127 -10.65 13.72 0.73
CA LEU A 127 -10.10 12.42 1.10
C LEU A 127 -11.14 11.31 0.95
N ILE A 128 -10.66 10.10 0.79
CA ILE A 128 -11.48 8.90 0.80
C ILE A 128 -10.97 7.96 1.89
N ALA A 129 -11.84 7.58 2.82
CA ALA A 129 -11.48 6.75 3.95
C ALA A 129 -12.46 5.57 4.11
N PRO A 130 -11.97 4.37 4.46
CA PRO A 130 -12.82 3.23 4.75
C PRO A 130 -13.65 3.48 6.01
N GLN A 131 -14.85 2.93 6.06
CA GLN A 131 -15.86 3.21 7.09
C GLN A 131 -15.40 2.97 8.54
N ASN A 132 -14.44 2.05 8.75
CA ASN A 132 -13.93 1.76 10.09
C ASN A 132 -12.86 2.76 10.57
N LEU A 133 -12.38 3.62 9.68
CA LEU A 133 -11.46 4.71 9.98
C LEU A 133 -12.15 6.09 10.05
N VAL A 134 -13.49 6.10 10.09
CA VAL A 134 -14.33 7.30 10.12
C VAL A 134 -15.30 7.23 11.30
N ALA A 135 -15.51 8.35 12.00
CA ALA A 135 -16.54 8.51 13.02
C ALA A 135 -17.30 9.83 12.88
N LYS A 136 -18.57 9.85 13.24
CA LYS A 136 -19.38 11.06 13.26
C LYS A 136 -18.89 12.01 14.37
N VAL A 137 -18.80 13.29 14.04
CA VAL A 137 -18.42 14.35 14.97
C VAL A 137 -19.70 14.88 15.64
N PRO A 138 -19.81 14.85 16.98
CA PRO A 138 -20.93 15.45 17.68
C PRO A 138 -21.10 16.94 17.36
N GLU A 139 -22.34 17.43 17.45
CA GLU A 139 -22.71 18.80 17.02
C GLU A 139 -21.87 19.89 17.71
N HIS A 140 -21.59 19.72 18.98
CA HIS A 140 -20.87 20.73 19.79
C HIS A 140 -19.35 20.63 19.71
N VAL A 141 -18.79 19.60 19.02
CA VAL A 141 -17.34 19.47 18.84
C VAL A 141 -16.89 20.29 17.63
N PRO A 142 -15.97 21.27 17.80
CA PRO A 142 -15.40 22.02 16.68
C PRO A 142 -14.66 21.11 15.69
N MET A 143 -14.68 21.43 14.40
CA MET A 143 -14.01 20.63 13.38
C MET A 143 -12.47 20.68 13.55
N GLU A 144 -11.93 21.76 14.06
CA GLU A 144 -10.52 21.89 14.45
C GLU A 144 -10.12 20.84 15.49
N HIS A 145 -10.99 20.65 16.50
CA HIS A 145 -10.75 19.64 17.53
C HIS A 145 -10.85 18.22 16.96
N ALA A 146 -11.87 17.98 16.12
CA ALA A 146 -12.05 16.69 15.47
C ALA A 146 -10.88 16.30 14.56
N ALA A 147 -10.15 17.26 13.98
CA ALA A 147 -8.98 17.01 13.14
C ALA A 147 -7.80 16.40 13.91
N THR A 148 -7.76 16.47 15.25
CA THR A 148 -6.71 15.87 16.08
C THR A 148 -6.99 14.40 16.45
N ALA A 149 -8.08 13.84 15.96
CA ALA A 149 -8.67 12.60 16.46
C ALA A 149 -7.75 11.36 16.39
N ALA A 150 -6.95 11.20 15.34
CA ALA A 150 -5.99 10.09 15.27
C ALA A 150 -4.92 10.17 16.38
N LEU A 151 -4.47 11.39 16.70
CA LEU A 151 -3.53 11.61 17.81
C LEU A 151 -4.20 11.32 19.15
N GLY A 152 -5.49 11.69 19.29
CA GLY A 152 -6.33 11.31 20.42
C GLY A 152 -6.43 9.80 20.60
N CYS A 153 -6.66 9.05 19.51
CA CYS A 153 -6.71 7.59 19.54
C CYS A 153 -5.39 6.96 19.98
N ILE A 154 -4.26 7.47 19.49
CA ILE A 154 -2.92 6.99 19.88
C ILE A 154 -2.68 7.18 21.38
N ALA A 155 -2.95 8.38 21.90
CA ALA A 155 -2.82 8.68 23.31
C ALA A 155 -3.77 7.83 24.17
N MET A 156 -5.04 7.68 23.73
CA MET A 156 -6.05 6.87 24.41
C MET A 156 -5.66 5.39 24.45
N GLN A 157 -5.12 4.84 23.35
CA GLN A 157 -4.62 3.47 23.34
C GLN A 157 -3.50 3.27 24.35
N GLY A 158 -2.58 4.24 24.49
CA GLY A 158 -1.55 4.23 25.54
C GLY A 158 -2.12 4.15 26.94
N VAL A 159 -3.13 4.98 27.23
CA VAL A 159 -3.84 4.99 28.53
C VAL A 159 -4.57 3.68 28.77
N ARG A 160 -5.23 3.10 27.75
CA ARG A 160 -5.89 1.77 27.87
C ARG A 160 -4.88 0.65 28.11
N ARG A 161 -3.71 0.69 27.44
CA ARG A 161 -2.63 -0.29 27.67
C ARG A 161 -2.03 -0.18 29.08
N ALA A 162 -2.08 1.00 29.69
CA ALA A 162 -1.66 1.21 31.06
C ALA A 162 -2.62 0.54 32.07
N ASP A 163 -3.88 0.26 31.68
CA ASP A 163 -4.90 -0.32 32.57
C ASP A 163 -5.06 0.50 33.87
N ILE A 164 -5.32 1.80 33.70
CA ILE A 164 -5.45 2.76 34.78
C ILE A 164 -6.64 2.40 35.66
N LYS A 165 -6.44 2.42 36.98
CA LYS A 165 -7.48 2.28 37.99
C LYS A 165 -7.73 3.62 38.70
N LEU A 166 -8.93 3.77 39.23
CA LEU A 166 -9.27 4.92 40.07
C LEU A 166 -8.31 5.02 41.27
N GLY A 167 -7.66 6.19 41.42
CA GLY A 167 -6.70 6.45 42.48
C GLY A 167 -5.25 6.03 42.19
N ASP A 168 -4.94 5.47 41.02
CA ASP A 168 -3.56 5.15 40.61
C ASP A 168 -2.68 6.43 40.55
N TYR A 169 -1.40 6.30 40.90
CA TYR A 169 -0.36 7.25 40.61
C TYR A 169 0.22 7.00 39.23
N ILE A 170 0.10 7.97 38.32
CA ILE A 170 0.53 7.84 36.92
C ILE A 170 1.62 8.84 36.62
N VAL A 171 2.72 8.39 36.02
CA VAL A 171 3.74 9.31 35.46
C VAL A 171 3.62 9.29 33.93
N ILE A 172 3.58 10.48 33.31
CA ILE A 172 3.67 10.63 31.85
C ILE A 172 4.97 11.34 31.49
N VAL A 173 5.78 10.67 30.66
CA VAL A 173 7.10 11.15 30.24
C VAL A 173 7.03 11.64 28.82
N GLY A 174 7.26 12.96 28.66
CA GLY A 174 7.12 13.68 27.39
C GLY A 174 5.76 14.36 27.23
N MET A 175 5.74 15.69 27.22
CA MET A 175 4.53 16.53 27.18
C MET A 175 4.31 17.17 25.80
N GLY A 176 4.66 16.44 24.72
CA GLY A 176 4.15 16.75 23.38
C GLY A 176 2.63 16.50 23.30
N ILE A 177 2.04 16.64 22.12
CA ILE A 177 0.58 16.48 21.95
C ILE A 177 0.04 15.15 22.53
N LEU A 178 0.74 14.03 22.33
CA LEU A 178 0.33 12.71 22.86
C LEU A 178 0.39 12.71 24.40
N GLY A 179 1.40 13.33 25.01
CA GLY A 179 1.52 13.42 26.46
C GLY A 179 0.45 14.31 27.06
N GLN A 180 0.16 15.45 26.45
CA GLN A 180 -0.91 16.35 26.87
C GLN A 180 -2.27 15.63 26.85
N LEU A 181 -2.57 14.89 25.78
CA LEU A 181 -3.81 14.13 25.68
C LEU A 181 -3.86 12.96 26.66
N ALA A 182 -2.77 12.19 26.80
CA ALA A 182 -2.68 11.09 27.75
C ALA A 182 -2.85 11.55 29.19
N ALA A 183 -2.28 12.72 29.57
CA ALA A 183 -2.46 13.30 30.90
C ALA A 183 -3.93 13.63 31.18
N ARG A 184 -4.62 14.28 30.24
CA ARG A 184 -6.04 14.63 30.38
C ARG A 184 -6.92 13.40 30.47
N PHE A 185 -6.62 12.33 29.68
CA PHE A 185 -7.34 11.05 29.79
C PHE A 185 -7.11 10.37 31.14
N ALA A 186 -5.87 10.39 31.65
CA ALA A 186 -5.55 9.79 32.95
C ALA A 186 -6.25 10.55 34.09
N VAL A 187 -6.24 11.90 34.06
CA VAL A 187 -7.00 12.75 35.02
C VAL A 187 -8.49 12.43 34.95
N ALA A 188 -9.06 12.40 33.73
CA ALA A 188 -10.47 12.07 33.54
C ALA A 188 -10.84 10.63 33.99
N SER A 189 -9.85 9.74 34.11
CA SER A 189 -10.00 8.38 34.65
C SER A 189 -9.88 8.32 36.16
N GLY A 190 -9.66 9.47 36.84
CA GLY A 190 -9.55 9.56 38.31
C GLY A 190 -8.19 9.16 38.86
N ALA A 191 -7.14 9.23 38.07
CA ALA A 191 -5.76 9.02 38.50
C ALA A 191 -5.15 10.31 39.07
N THR A 192 -4.15 10.18 39.93
CA THR A 192 -3.25 11.25 40.33
C THR A 192 -2.09 11.29 39.36
N VAL A 193 -2.01 12.32 38.52
CA VAL A 193 -1.10 12.38 37.38
C VAL A 193 0.11 13.27 37.68
N PHE A 194 1.30 12.72 37.42
CA PHE A 194 2.58 13.41 37.41
C PHE A 194 3.08 13.47 35.97
N VAL A 195 3.74 14.56 35.58
CA VAL A 195 4.27 14.71 34.22
C VAL A 195 5.75 15.13 34.25
N SER A 196 6.47 14.76 33.17
CA SER A 196 7.87 15.14 33.00
C SER A 196 8.16 15.54 31.56
N ASP A 197 8.80 16.70 31.36
CA ASP A 197 9.30 17.19 30.06
C ASP A 197 10.51 18.12 30.27
N LEU A 198 11.25 18.40 29.21
CA LEU A 198 12.33 19.39 29.19
C LEU A 198 11.80 20.84 28.99
N ASP A 199 10.61 20.98 28.44
CA ASP A 199 9.97 22.26 28.08
C ASP A 199 9.01 22.71 29.18
N GLU A 200 9.38 23.73 29.92
CA GLU A 200 8.58 24.31 31.04
C GLU A 200 7.20 24.77 30.56
N ARG A 201 7.09 25.36 29.36
CA ARG A 201 5.80 25.80 28.81
C ARG A 201 4.81 24.64 28.67
N ARG A 202 5.30 23.47 28.24
CA ARG A 202 4.46 22.26 28.13
C ARG A 202 4.04 21.74 29.50
N LEU A 203 4.90 21.84 30.48
CA LEU A 203 4.58 21.50 31.86
C LEU A 203 3.50 22.43 32.43
N GLU A 204 3.61 23.76 32.20
CA GLU A 204 2.60 24.74 32.59
C GLU A 204 1.23 24.49 31.95
N ILE A 205 1.20 24.12 30.65
CA ILE A 205 -0.04 23.73 29.95
C ILE A 205 -0.67 22.51 30.64
N ALA A 206 0.11 21.50 30.97
CA ALA A 206 -0.40 20.29 31.63
C ALA A 206 -1.01 20.58 33.00
N CYS A 207 -0.38 21.47 33.79
CA CYS A 207 -0.87 21.87 35.11
C CYS A 207 -2.26 22.51 35.10
N LYS A 208 -2.62 23.20 34.00
CA LYS A 208 -3.99 23.79 33.84
C LYS A 208 -5.11 22.74 33.73
N HIS A 209 -4.75 21.48 33.48
CA HIS A 209 -5.70 20.38 33.20
C HIS A 209 -5.69 19.28 34.26
N GLY A 210 -5.46 19.64 35.53
CA GLY A 210 -5.60 18.74 36.68
C GLY A 210 -4.42 17.79 36.91
N VAL A 211 -3.27 18.08 36.31
CA VAL A 211 -2.01 17.40 36.65
C VAL A 211 -1.58 17.81 38.07
N ALA A 212 -1.31 16.84 38.93
CA ALA A 212 -0.98 17.06 40.31
C ALA A 212 0.44 17.65 40.52
N HIS A 213 1.40 17.15 39.74
CA HIS A 213 2.79 17.60 39.81
C HIS A 213 3.47 17.58 38.44
N ALA A 214 4.18 18.63 38.11
CA ALA A 214 5.05 18.74 36.94
C ALA A 214 6.52 18.72 37.34
N MET A 215 7.36 18.05 36.59
CA MET A 215 8.77 17.86 36.87
C MET A 215 9.59 18.19 35.61
N ASN A 216 10.61 19.05 35.73
CA ASN A 216 11.55 19.19 34.65
C ASN A 216 12.39 17.92 34.52
N ALA A 217 12.55 17.39 33.30
CA ALA A 217 13.28 16.15 33.05
C ALA A 217 14.79 16.22 33.33
N THR A 218 15.34 17.43 33.63
CA THR A 218 16.72 17.62 34.09
C THR A 218 16.89 17.35 35.58
N GLU A 219 15.79 17.26 36.32
CA GLU A 219 15.80 17.00 37.75
C GLU A 219 15.81 15.47 38.03
N ASP A 220 16.00 15.09 39.29
CA ASP A 220 15.85 13.71 39.73
C ASP A 220 14.35 13.32 39.84
N CYS A 221 13.74 13.06 38.71
CA CYS A 221 12.33 12.65 38.64
C CYS A 221 12.06 11.33 39.42
N VAL A 222 13.05 10.44 39.54
CA VAL A 222 12.91 9.18 40.29
C VAL A 222 12.74 9.46 41.77
N ALA A 223 13.62 10.30 42.36
CA ALA A 223 13.53 10.69 43.76
C ALA A 223 12.23 11.46 44.06
N LYS A 224 11.82 12.37 43.15
CA LYS A 224 10.58 13.15 43.30
C LYS A 224 9.34 12.24 43.30
N VAL A 225 9.21 11.31 42.32
CA VAL A 225 8.09 10.36 42.26
C VAL A 225 8.08 9.49 43.51
N SER A 226 9.23 9.01 43.96
CA SER A 226 9.34 8.26 45.22
C SER A 226 8.80 9.04 46.41
N ALA A 227 9.22 10.30 46.57
CA ALA A 227 8.76 11.14 47.65
C ALA A 227 7.25 11.42 47.63
N LEU A 228 6.71 11.73 46.43
CA LEU A 228 5.28 12.00 46.21
C LEU A 228 4.37 10.78 46.42
N THR A 229 4.94 9.58 46.36
CA THR A 229 4.22 8.29 46.50
C THR A 229 4.54 7.55 47.78
N GLY A 230 5.07 8.24 48.80
CA GLY A 230 5.42 7.65 50.09
C GLY A 230 6.53 6.59 50.03
N GLY A 231 7.44 6.69 49.06
CA GLY A 231 8.55 5.77 48.83
C GLY A 231 8.22 4.56 47.94
N HIS A 232 6.97 4.39 47.50
CA HIS A 232 6.53 3.25 46.73
C HIS A 232 6.82 3.31 45.24
N GLY A 233 6.74 4.51 44.63
CA GLY A 233 6.79 4.75 43.18
C GLY A 233 5.40 4.75 42.55
N ALA A 234 5.32 5.07 41.27
CA ALA A 234 4.08 5.18 40.51
C ALA A 234 3.51 3.82 40.13
N ASP A 235 2.19 3.69 40.09
CA ASP A 235 1.50 2.50 39.60
C ASP A 235 1.79 2.23 38.12
N LYS A 236 1.77 3.28 37.32
CA LYS A 236 1.98 3.21 35.87
C LYS A 236 2.89 4.35 35.40
N VAL A 237 3.68 4.06 34.37
CA VAL A 237 4.45 5.07 33.64
C VAL A 237 4.14 4.97 32.15
N ILE A 238 3.75 6.06 31.53
CA ILE A 238 3.44 6.13 30.09
C ILE A 238 4.51 6.99 29.41
N ILE A 239 5.24 6.44 28.45
CA ILE A 239 6.29 7.14 27.72
C ILE A 239 5.73 7.57 26.37
N THR A 240 5.54 8.90 26.19
CA THR A 240 5.09 9.53 24.96
C THR A 240 6.21 10.32 24.27
N ALA A 241 7.37 10.39 24.89
CA ALA A 241 8.56 11.07 24.34
C ALA A 241 9.07 10.39 23.08
N ALA A 242 9.70 11.18 22.19
CA ALA A 242 10.39 10.70 20.99
C ALA A 242 11.90 10.98 21.14
N THR A 243 12.70 9.94 21.42
CA THR A 243 14.15 10.05 21.67
C THR A 243 14.86 8.75 21.28
N SER A 244 16.14 8.86 20.94
CA SER A 244 17.01 7.69 20.77
C SER A 244 17.67 7.21 22.09
N SER A 245 17.47 7.95 23.19
CA SER A 245 18.07 7.63 24.48
C SER A 245 17.44 6.40 25.14
N ASN A 246 18.28 5.52 25.66
CA ASN A 246 17.86 4.39 26.50
C ASN A 246 17.53 4.82 27.95
N ALA A 247 18.03 5.98 28.39
CA ALA A 247 17.88 6.47 29.75
C ALA A 247 16.41 6.72 30.14
N VAL A 248 15.57 7.14 29.18
CA VAL A 248 14.15 7.43 29.42
C VAL A 248 13.40 6.18 29.88
N ILE A 249 13.64 5.02 29.24
CA ILE A 249 13.00 3.76 29.65
C ILE A 249 13.55 3.31 31.01
N SER A 250 14.85 3.42 31.24
CA SER A 250 15.45 3.05 32.52
C SER A 250 14.89 3.90 33.68
N GLN A 251 14.76 5.23 33.49
CA GLN A 251 14.10 6.11 34.46
C GLN A 251 12.63 5.74 34.68
N ALA A 252 11.89 5.40 33.63
CA ALA A 252 10.50 4.98 33.74
C ALA A 252 10.36 3.72 34.61
N PHE A 253 11.24 2.73 34.43
CA PHE A 253 11.29 1.53 35.29
C PHE A 253 11.63 1.89 36.75
N GLN A 254 12.55 2.83 36.97
CA GLN A 254 12.94 3.25 38.31
C GLN A 254 11.84 4.05 39.01
N MET A 255 11.07 4.88 38.29
CA MET A 255 9.92 5.60 38.83
C MET A 255 8.74 4.69 39.20
N CYS A 256 8.64 3.51 38.54
CA CYS A 256 7.52 2.60 38.73
C CYS A 256 7.64 1.84 40.06
N ARG A 257 6.52 1.61 40.76
CA ARG A 257 6.49 0.76 41.95
C ARG A 257 6.71 -0.73 41.59
N ARG A 258 6.93 -1.57 42.61
CA ARG A 258 6.96 -3.01 42.42
C ARG A 258 5.63 -3.51 41.82
N LYS A 259 5.70 -4.39 40.81
CA LYS A 259 4.55 -4.91 40.04
C LYS A 259 3.75 -3.83 39.31
N GLY A 260 4.38 -2.69 39.05
CA GLY A 260 3.78 -1.64 38.25
C GLY A 260 3.95 -1.92 36.74
N ARG A 261 3.42 -1.01 35.91
CA ARG A 261 3.45 -1.17 34.46
C ARG A 261 4.04 0.05 33.77
N VAL A 262 4.90 -0.21 32.78
CA VAL A 262 5.45 0.84 31.89
C VAL A 262 4.93 0.59 30.48
N VAL A 263 4.36 1.65 29.87
CA VAL A 263 3.79 1.63 28.51
C VAL A 263 4.60 2.53 27.62
N LEU A 264 5.11 1.98 26.51
CA LEU A 264 5.76 2.77 25.48
C LEU A 264 4.76 3.10 24.35
N VAL A 265 4.45 4.39 24.21
CA VAL A 265 3.60 4.96 23.16
C VAL A 265 4.45 5.65 22.10
N GLY A 266 5.44 6.43 22.56
CA GLY A 266 6.36 7.18 21.72
C GLY A 266 7.48 6.29 21.15
N VAL A 267 8.62 6.89 20.88
CA VAL A 267 9.81 6.20 20.38
C VAL A 267 10.95 6.44 21.36
N ALA A 268 11.55 5.36 21.88
CA ALA A 268 12.72 5.44 22.76
C ALA A 268 13.75 4.38 22.40
N GLY A 269 14.99 4.55 22.86
CA GLY A 269 16.01 3.51 22.73
C GLY A 269 15.60 2.24 23.48
N MET A 270 15.75 1.08 22.84
CA MET A 270 15.25 -0.22 23.34
C MET A 270 16.34 -1.12 23.93
N ASN A 271 17.50 -0.57 24.32
CA ASN A 271 18.51 -1.35 25.04
C ASN A 271 18.14 -1.39 26.53
N LEU A 272 17.41 -2.44 26.91
CA LEU A 272 16.82 -2.60 28.23
C LEU A 272 17.82 -3.21 29.21
N ARG A 273 17.82 -2.67 30.45
CA ARG A 273 18.62 -3.16 31.56
C ARG A 273 17.76 -4.06 32.45
N ARG A 274 18.16 -5.34 32.57
CA ARG A 274 17.41 -6.33 33.35
C ARG A 274 17.25 -5.91 34.83
N GLU A 275 18.28 -5.29 35.42
CA GLU A 275 18.27 -4.88 36.83
C GLU A 275 17.21 -3.81 37.13
N ASP A 276 16.82 -2.97 36.17
CA ASP A 276 15.80 -1.93 36.37
C ASP A 276 14.39 -2.54 36.53
N MET A 277 14.14 -3.71 35.97
CA MET A 277 12.82 -4.38 35.92
C MET A 277 12.71 -5.56 36.88
N TYR A 278 13.76 -6.38 36.97
CA TYR A 278 13.69 -7.72 37.56
C TYR A 278 13.28 -7.72 39.03
N LYS A 279 13.92 -6.88 39.86
CA LYS A 279 13.61 -6.79 41.30
C LYS A 279 12.21 -6.25 41.59
N LYS A 280 11.66 -5.48 40.65
CA LYS A 280 10.32 -4.87 40.77
C LYS A 280 9.25 -5.74 40.09
N GLU A 281 9.62 -6.73 39.30
CA GLU A 281 8.69 -7.62 38.57
C GLU A 281 7.70 -6.78 37.73
N LEU A 282 8.27 -5.88 36.86
CA LEU A 282 7.50 -4.90 36.10
C LEU A 282 6.90 -5.51 34.83
N ASP A 283 5.69 -5.07 34.48
CA ASP A 283 5.14 -5.20 33.15
C ASP A 283 5.73 -4.10 32.24
N PHE A 284 6.26 -4.50 31.06
CA PHE A 284 6.61 -3.57 30.01
C PHE A 284 5.82 -3.89 28.75
N VAL A 285 5.03 -2.96 28.26
CA VAL A 285 4.11 -3.16 27.14
C VAL A 285 4.25 -2.06 26.10
N ILE A 286 4.04 -2.45 24.83
CA ILE A 286 4.00 -1.50 23.69
C ILE A 286 2.55 -1.14 23.39
N SER A 287 2.32 0.13 23.08
CA SER A 287 1.05 0.64 22.55
C SER A 287 1.15 0.76 21.05
N THR A 288 0.27 0.09 20.31
CA THR A 288 0.27 0.10 18.85
C THR A 288 -0.74 1.10 18.31
N SER A 289 -0.25 2.23 17.79
CA SER A 289 -1.03 3.19 16.99
C SER A 289 -2.41 3.50 17.58
N TYR A 290 -3.48 3.39 16.79
CA TYR A 290 -4.87 3.72 17.17
C TYR A 290 -5.55 2.64 18.03
N GLY A 291 -4.96 1.45 18.15
CA GLY A 291 -5.51 0.33 18.90
C GLY A 291 -5.88 -0.90 18.03
N PRO A 292 -6.69 -1.82 18.58
CA PRO A 292 -7.11 -3.02 17.88
C PRO A 292 -7.84 -2.73 16.57
N GLY A 293 -7.51 -3.47 15.53
CA GLY A 293 -7.92 -3.24 14.14
C GLY A 293 -6.78 -2.70 13.27
N ARG A 294 -5.79 -2.07 13.89
CA ARG A 294 -4.66 -1.52 13.15
C ARG A 294 -3.83 -2.61 12.48
N TYR A 295 -3.54 -2.42 11.19
CA TYR A 295 -2.85 -3.37 10.30
C TYR A 295 -3.65 -4.63 9.96
N ASP A 296 -4.91 -4.72 10.35
CA ASP A 296 -5.83 -5.75 9.91
C ASP A 296 -6.63 -5.24 8.70
N THR A 297 -6.34 -5.79 7.52
CA THR A 297 -6.96 -5.38 6.26
C THR A 297 -8.47 -5.64 6.27
N ASP A 298 -8.93 -6.74 6.88
CA ASP A 298 -10.35 -7.05 6.98
C ASP A 298 -11.08 -6.00 7.81
N TYR A 299 -10.46 -5.55 8.89
CA TYR A 299 -11.03 -4.49 9.70
C TYR A 299 -10.91 -3.12 9.04
N GLU A 300 -9.69 -2.69 8.65
CA GLU A 300 -9.46 -1.34 8.14
C GLU A 300 -10.10 -1.12 6.76
N GLU A 301 -9.88 -2.03 5.79
CA GLU A 301 -10.26 -1.83 4.38
C GLU A 301 -11.60 -2.49 4.03
N ASN A 302 -11.83 -3.73 4.49
CA ASN A 302 -13.03 -4.50 4.14
C ASN A 302 -14.23 -4.24 5.07
N GLY A 303 -14.04 -3.42 6.12
CA GLY A 303 -15.13 -2.99 6.99
C GLY A 303 -15.65 -4.06 7.94
N VAL A 304 -14.93 -5.18 8.12
CA VAL A 304 -15.31 -6.26 9.03
C VAL A 304 -14.95 -5.87 10.46
N ASP A 305 -15.96 -5.68 11.32
CA ASP A 305 -15.72 -5.30 12.71
C ASP A 305 -15.54 -6.53 13.61
N TYR A 306 -14.74 -6.38 14.67
CA TYR A 306 -14.60 -7.41 15.69
C TYR A 306 -15.86 -7.54 16.56
N PRO A 307 -16.19 -8.76 17.02
CA PRO A 307 -17.28 -8.94 17.98
C PRO A 307 -17.08 -8.07 19.21
N TYR A 308 -18.05 -7.18 19.49
CA TYR A 308 -17.99 -6.17 20.55
C TYR A 308 -17.66 -6.75 21.92
N GLY A 309 -18.18 -7.94 22.25
CA GLY A 309 -17.97 -8.61 23.53
C GLY A 309 -16.52 -9.07 23.74
N TYR A 310 -15.76 -9.24 22.66
CA TYR A 310 -14.36 -9.71 22.73
C TYR A 310 -13.35 -8.57 22.53
N VAL A 311 -13.67 -7.59 21.69
CA VAL A 311 -12.81 -6.44 21.45
C VAL A 311 -13.61 -5.14 21.68
N ARG A 312 -13.65 -4.71 22.96
CA ARG A 312 -14.45 -3.55 23.38
C ARG A 312 -13.99 -2.26 22.73
N TYR A 313 -12.69 -2.06 22.55
CA TYR A 313 -12.09 -0.82 22.05
C TYR A 313 -11.23 -1.07 20.83
N THR A 314 -11.87 -1.04 19.65
CA THR A 314 -11.18 -0.98 18.37
C THR A 314 -10.71 0.46 18.10
N GLU A 315 -9.91 0.66 17.08
CA GLU A 315 -9.48 2.01 16.67
C GLU A 315 -10.67 2.92 16.35
N LYS A 316 -11.76 2.45 15.69
CA LYS A 316 -12.98 3.22 15.48
C LYS A 316 -13.65 3.60 16.80
N ARG A 317 -13.75 2.66 17.73
CA ARG A 317 -14.39 2.91 19.04
C ARG A 317 -13.52 3.81 19.93
N ASN A 318 -12.20 3.84 19.71
CA ASN A 318 -11.31 4.84 20.31
C ASN A 318 -11.58 6.23 19.73
N LEU A 319 -11.79 6.34 18.41
CA LEU A 319 -12.14 7.58 17.72
C LEU A 319 -13.47 8.15 18.25
N GLU A 320 -14.51 7.32 18.31
CA GLU A 320 -15.82 7.69 18.88
C GLU A 320 -15.71 8.10 20.36
N SER A 321 -14.88 7.39 21.14
CA SER A 321 -14.67 7.70 22.56
C SER A 321 -13.96 9.04 22.73
N TYR A 322 -12.98 9.34 21.89
CA TYR A 322 -12.26 10.62 21.90
C TYR A 322 -13.20 11.81 21.66
N LEU A 323 -13.97 11.73 20.58
CA LEU A 323 -14.92 12.79 20.22
C LEU A 323 -15.99 13.00 21.31
N ARG A 324 -16.48 11.92 21.89
CA ARG A 324 -17.44 11.97 23.00
C ARG A 324 -16.85 12.65 24.25
N LEU A 325 -15.61 12.37 24.62
CA LEU A 325 -14.99 13.00 25.80
C LEU A 325 -14.81 14.50 25.61
N ILE A 326 -14.60 14.98 24.38
CA ILE A 326 -14.57 16.41 24.07
C ILE A 326 -15.97 17.00 24.14
N ASP A 327 -16.97 16.35 23.56
CA ASP A 327 -18.38 16.78 23.56
C ASP A 327 -18.93 16.92 24.99
N GLU A 328 -18.65 15.93 25.84
CA GLU A 328 -19.01 15.91 27.26
C GLU A 328 -18.15 16.88 28.13
N LYS A 329 -17.23 17.63 27.52
CA LYS A 329 -16.28 18.55 28.19
C LYS A 329 -15.45 17.90 29.29
N LYS A 330 -15.26 16.58 29.22
CA LYS A 330 -14.37 15.84 30.13
C LYS A 330 -12.90 16.01 29.76
N VAL A 331 -12.63 16.35 28.51
CA VAL A 331 -11.29 16.65 27.99
C VAL A 331 -11.38 17.93 27.19
N ASP A 332 -10.69 18.94 27.66
CA ASP A 332 -10.53 20.22 26.96
C ASP A 332 -9.19 20.20 26.18
N ILE A 333 -9.21 20.60 24.91
CA ILE A 333 -8.05 20.63 24.02
C ILE A 333 -7.81 21.98 23.34
N ASN A 334 -8.50 23.04 23.83
CA ASN A 334 -8.41 24.37 23.22
C ASN A 334 -6.99 24.92 23.18
N ASP A 335 -6.17 24.65 24.19
CA ASP A 335 -4.78 25.11 24.30
C ASP A 335 -3.73 24.18 23.65
N ILE A 336 -4.17 23.10 23.00
CA ILE A 336 -3.30 22.20 22.24
C ILE A 336 -3.11 22.71 20.81
N ILE A 337 -4.14 23.32 20.22
CA ILE A 337 -4.12 23.82 18.84
C ILE A 337 -3.52 25.24 18.86
N GLU A 338 -2.24 25.35 18.51
CA GLU A 338 -1.51 26.62 18.65
C GLU A 338 -1.36 27.38 17.34
N ALA A 339 -1.57 26.74 16.20
CA ALA A 339 -1.52 27.39 14.89
C ALA A 339 -2.45 26.73 13.87
N VAL A 340 -3.03 27.55 13.01
CA VAL A 340 -3.85 27.13 11.87
C VAL A 340 -3.34 27.86 10.63
N HIS A 341 -2.94 27.11 9.61
CA HIS A 341 -2.47 27.66 8.33
C HIS A 341 -3.41 27.22 7.21
N PRO A 342 -3.59 28.05 6.15
CA PRO A 342 -4.19 27.57 4.90
C PRO A 342 -3.36 26.41 4.32
N ALA A 343 -4.00 25.44 3.68
CA ALA A 343 -3.33 24.28 3.11
C ALA A 343 -2.27 24.64 2.06
N GLU A 344 -2.43 25.77 1.37
CA GLU A 344 -1.46 26.34 0.42
C GLU A 344 -0.15 26.75 1.07
N GLN A 345 -0.17 27.03 2.37
CA GLN A 345 0.99 27.40 3.18
C GLN A 345 1.50 26.25 4.06
N ALA A 346 1.29 25.02 3.62
CA ALA A 346 1.75 23.84 4.35
C ALA A 346 3.27 23.85 4.59
N ASP A 347 4.07 24.37 3.66
CA ASP A 347 5.50 24.57 3.82
C ASP A 347 5.83 25.39 5.09
N LYS A 348 5.13 26.51 5.32
CA LYS A 348 5.30 27.35 6.52
C LYS A 348 4.84 26.64 7.78
N ALA A 349 3.74 25.88 7.70
CA ALA A 349 3.24 25.08 8.82
C ALA A 349 4.29 24.05 9.27
N TYR A 350 4.93 23.35 8.33
CA TYR A 350 6.00 22.39 8.64
C TYR A 350 7.29 23.09 9.12
N GLU A 351 7.60 24.29 8.62
CA GLU A 351 8.76 25.07 9.11
C GLU A 351 8.57 25.46 10.58
N SER A 352 7.39 25.85 11.02
CA SER A 352 7.12 26.19 12.44
C SER A 352 7.43 25.03 13.39
N LEU A 353 7.31 23.79 12.89
CA LEU A 353 7.62 22.57 13.64
C LEU A 353 9.13 22.23 13.69
N LYS A 354 9.98 22.95 12.96
CA LYS A 354 11.45 22.81 13.02
C LYS A 354 12.10 23.72 14.05
N ALA A 355 11.36 24.66 14.64
CA ALA A 355 11.89 25.57 15.64
C ALA A 355 12.53 24.82 16.82
N ASP A 356 13.66 25.29 17.31
CA ASP A 356 14.35 24.68 18.45
C ASP A 356 13.65 25.04 19.78
N THR A 357 13.04 26.22 19.85
CA THR A 357 12.31 26.72 21.03
C THR A 357 10.87 27.08 20.66
N ASN A 358 9.95 27.00 21.61
CA ASN A 358 8.53 27.34 21.46
C ASN A 358 7.83 26.56 20.33
N LYS A 359 8.24 25.32 20.13
CA LYS A 359 7.65 24.43 19.14
C LYS A 359 6.17 24.19 19.43
N PRO A 360 5.24 24.48 18.49
CA PRO A 360 3.82 24.30 18.72
C PRO A 360 3.45 22.82 18.98
N LEU A 361 2.44 22.59 19.84
CA LEU A 361 1.93 21.25 20.16
C LEU A 361 1.18 20.64 18.98
N ALA A 362 0.22 21.38 18.44
CA ALA A 362 -0.50 20.99 17.23
C ALA A 362 -0.59 22.16 16.24
N VAL A 363 -0.41 21.83 14.97
CA VAL A 363 -0.58 22.74 13.83
C VAL A 363 -1.59 22.13 12.88
N LEU A 364 -2.62 22.92 12.55
CA LEU A 364 -3.66 22.50 11.62
C LEU A 364 -3.46 23.13 10.24
N LEU A 365 -3.89 22.42 9.23
CA LEU A 365 -4.12 22.92 7.89
C LEU A 365 -5.62 23.07 7.67
N ARG A 366 -6.06 24.27 7.24
CA ARG A 366 -7.44 24.58 6.89
C ARG A 366 -7.61 24.54 5.39
N TYR A 367 -8.75 24.02 4.96
CA TYR A 367 -9.13 23.92 3.54
C TYR A 367 -10.33 24.84 3.27
N ASP A 368 -10.24 25.65 2.23
CA ASP A 368 -11.31 26.56 1.84
C ASP A 368 -12.44 25.85 1.10
N GLU A 369 -13.67 26.36 1.20
CA GLU A 369 -14.85 25.75 0.59
C GLU A 369 -14.87 25.79 -0.94
N ALA A 370 -14.10 26.69 -1.56
CA ALA A 370 -14.10 26.96 -3.01
C ALA A 370 -13.08 26.13 -3.80
N ALA A 371 -12.71 24.93 -3.35
CA ALA A 371 -11.75 24.09 -4.07
C ALA A 371 -12.33 23.63 -5.44
N ASP A 372 -11.48 23.64 -6.48
CA ASP A 372 -11.79 23.03 -7.78
C ASP A 372 -12.07 21.52 -7.58
N GLU A 373 -13.29 21.12 -7.89
CA GLU A 373 -13.80 19.75 -7.68
C GLU A 373 -13.56 18.84 -8.91
N SER A 374 -12.81 19.32 -9.89
CA SER A 374 -12.57 18.58 -11.13
C SER A 374 -11.93 17.20 -10.85
N PRO A 375 -12.47 16.11 -11.39
CA PRO A 375 -11.82 14.80 -11.36
C PRO A 375 -10.59 14.74 -12.28
N THR A 376 -10.30 15.81 -13.03
CA THR A 376 -9.20 15.87 -13.99
C THR A 376 -8.34 17.12 -13.75
N VAL A 377 -7.03 16.94 -13.78
CA VAL A 377 -6.05 18.03 -13.68
C VAL A 377 -5.18 18.03 -14.94
N MET A 378 -5.22 19.13 -15.67
CA MET A 378 -4.33 19.35 -16.81
C MET A 378 -2.90 19.55 -16.31
N VAL A 379 -1.95 18.81 -16.90
CA VAL A 379 -0.54 18.86 -16.51
C VAL A 379 0.27 19.62 -17.55
N ASN A 380 0.04 19.31 -18.82
CA ASN A 380 0.71 19.99 -19.93
C ASN A 380 -0.35 20.51 -20.91
N GLN A 381 -0.56 21.83 -20.92
CA GLN A 381 -1.50 22.50 -21.81
C GLN A 381 -0.90 22.85 -23.18
N SER A 382 0.35 22.45 -23.44
CA SER A 382 0.95 22.69 -24.77
C SER A 382 0.12 21.97 -25.84
N ASN A 383 0.05 22.56 -27.03
CA ASN A 383 -0.58 21.99 -28.21
C ASN A 383 0.14 20.69 -28.62
N TYR A 384 -0.07 19.62 -27.84
CA TYR A 384 0.45 18.31 -28.17
C TYR A 384 -0.13 17.89 -29.52
N LYS A 385 0.73 17.80 -30.52
CA LYS A 385 0.38 17.22 -31.82
C LYS A 385 0.92 15.80 -31.79
N LYS A 386 0.02 14.84 -31.87
CA LYS A 386 0.37 13.42 -31.97
C LYS A 386 1.23 13.20 -33.22
N PRO A 387 2.46 12.67 -33.08
CA PRO A 387 3.25 12.26 -34.22
C PRO A 387 2.57 11.13 -35.00
N GLU A 388 2.73 11.13 -36.31
CA GLU A 388 2.22 10.03 -37.14
C GLU A 388 2.84 8.70 -36.71
N GLY A 389 2.02 7.65 -36.63
CA GLY A 389 2.47 6.33 -36.24
C GLY A 389 2.56 6.08 -34.73
N VAL A 390 2.56 7.10 -33.89
CA VAL A 390 2.65 6.96 -32.42
C VAL A 390 1.28 6.61 -31.82
N ILE A 391 1.27 5.68 -30.88
CA ILE A 391 0.08 5.28 -30.10
C ILE A 391 0.10 6.00 -28.76
N ASN A 392 -0.95 6.80 -28.50
CA ASN A 392 -1.16 7.46 -27.23
C ASN A 392 -1.76 6.51 -26.20
N ILE A 393 -1.06 6.31 -25.11
CA ILE A 393 -1.45 5.43 -24.00
C ILE A 393 -2.08 6.23 -22.87
N ALA A 394 -3.25 5.80 -22.41
CA ALA A 394 -3.73 6.13 -21.07
C ALA A 394 -3.41 5.00 -20.10
N LEU A 395 -2.59 5.28 -19.10
CA LEU A 395 -2.23 4.32 -18.04
C LEU A 395 -3.26 4.38 -16.92
N CYS A 396 -3.96 3.28 -16.70
CA CYS A 396 -4.90 3.09 -15.61
C CYS A 396 -4.26 2.21 -14.53
N GLY A 397 -4.03 2.79 -13.33
CA GLY A 397 -3.30 2.12 -12.26
C GLY A 397 -1.82 2.50 -12.18
N ALA A 398 -1.52 3.62 -11.51
CA ALA A 398 -0.15 4.13 -11.32
C ALA A 398 0.62 3.37 -10.21
N GLY A 399 0.56 2.03 -10.19
CA GLY A 399 1.18 1.16 -9.22
C GLY A 399 2.70 0.97 -9.41
N SER A 400 3.32 0.20 -8.49
CA SER A 400 4.77 -0.06 -8.53
C SER A 400 5.19 -0.87 -9.76
N PHE A 401 4.32 -1.77 -10.24
CA PHE A 401 4.63 -2.59 -11.42
C PHE A 401 4.62 -1.74 -12.70
N ALA A 402 3.60 -0.93 -12.91
CA ALA A 402 3.54 -0.01 -14.04
C ALA A 402 4.74 0.95 -14.07
N LYS A 403 5.09 1.54 -12.90
CA LYS A 403 6.24 2.45 -12.76
C LYS A 403 7.60 1.78 -12.98
N GLY A 404 7.74 0.52 -12.58
CA GLY A 404 9.01 -0.20 -12.62
C GLY A 404 9.23 -1.04 -13.87
N MET A 405 8.17 -1.36 -14.63
CA MET A 405 8.24 -2.23 -15.80
C MET A 405 7.73 -1.56 -17.08
N HIS A 406 6.45 -1.16 -17.11
CA HIS A 406 5.86 -0.65 -18.34
C HIS A 406 6.39 0.71 -18.76
N ILE A 407 6.47 1.68 -17.84
CA ILE A 407 6.97 3.02 -18.18
C ILE A 407 8.39 3.01 -18.72
N PRO A 408 9.38 2.29 -18.13
CA PRO A 408 10.70 2.16 -18.73
C PRO A 408 10.70 1.54 -20.14
N ASN A 409 9.82 0.56 -20.39
CA ASN A 409 9.71 -0.06 -21.72
C ASN A 409 9.04 0.87 -22.74
N ILE A 410 7.98 1.59 -22.36
CA ILE A 410 7.35 2.62 -23.18
C ILE A 410 8.38 3.69 -23.57
N LYS A 411 9.21 4.14 -22.64
CA LYS A 411 10.27 5.12 -22.92
C LYS A 411 11.33 4.64 -23.91
N LYS A 412 11.67 3.35 -23.87
CA LYS A 412 12.58 2.75 -24.86
C LYS A 412 11.96 2.70 -26.27
N MET A 413 10.64 2.79 -26.36
CA MET A 413 9.85 2.77 -27.60
C MET A 413 9.13 4.11 -27.83
N SER A 414 9.79 5.23 -27.53
CA SER A 414 9.19 6.57 -27.67
C SER A 414 8.86 6.99 -29.12
N ASP A 415 9.39 6.27 -30.09
CA ASP A 415 9.03 6.33 -31.49
C ASP A 415 7.70 5.63 -31.83
N LYS A 416 7.21 4.76 -30.96
CA LYS A 416 6.00 3.94 -31.12
C LYS A 416 4.89 4.32 -30.16
N TYR A 417 5.24 4.63 -28.91
CA TYR A 417 4.32 4.85 -27.82
C TYR A 417 4.56 6.20 -27.12
N HIS A 418 3.49 6.85 -26.73
CA HIS A 418 3.52 8.05 -25.91
C HIS A 418 2.58 7.89 -24.71
N LEU A 419 3.07 8.09 -23.48
CA LEU A 419 2.23 8.11 -22.29
C LEU A 419 1.49 9.46 -22.23
N TYR A 420 0.24 9.44 -22.67
CA TYR A 420 -0.56 10.65 -22.87
C TYR A 420 -1.34 11.06 -21.62
N ALA A 421 -1.94 10.09 -20.90
CA ALA A 421 -2.72 10.35 -19.69
C ALA A 421 -2.47 9.32 -18.62
N VAL A 422 -2.72 9.68 -17.36
CA VAL A 422 -2.63 8.77 -16.23
C VAL A 422 -3.91 8.84 -15.40
N GLN A 423 -4.51 7.67 -15.13
CA GLN A 423 -5.66 7.52 -14.26
C GLN A 423 -5.30 6.68 -13.04
N SER A 424 -5.76 7.06 -11.86
CA SER A 424 -5.76 6.21 -10.68
C SER A 424 -6.85 6.61 -9.70
N ARG A 425 -7.20 5.73 -8.75
CA ARG A 425 -8.20 5.97 -7.70
C ARG A 425 -7.95 7.26 -6.92
N THR A 426 -6.69 7.52 -6.59
CA THR A 426 -6.28 8.73 -5.87
C THR A 426 -5.56 9.68 -6.81
N GLY A 427 -6.02 10.93 -6.86
CA GLY A 427 -5.47 11.96 -7.75
C GLY A 427 -3.97 12.18 -7.61
N ALA A 428 -3.43 12.08 -6.39
CA ALA A 428 -2.00 12.31 -6.12
C ALA A 428 -1.06 11.38 -6.90
N ASN A 429 -1.36 10.08 -6.91
CA ASN A 429 -0.51 9.10 -7.60
C ASN A 429 -0.54 9.29 -9.12
N ALA A 430 -1.72 9.59 -9.68
CA ALA A 430 -1.88 9.90 -11.10
C ALA A 430 -1.14 11.18 -11.45
N HIS A 431 -1.37 12.25 -10.67
CA HIS A 431 -0.79 13.57 -10.93
C HIS A 431 0.75 13.56 -10.85
N ALA A 432 1.30 12.99 -9.78
CA ALA A 432 2.75 12.91 -9.62
C ALA A 432 3.44 12.15 -10.77
N LEU A 433 2.80 11.08 -11.27
CA LEU A 433 3.30 10.34 -12.42
C LEU A 433 3.14 11.14 -13.72
N ALA A 434 1.98 11.76 -13.94
CA ALA A 434 1.70 12.55 -15.12
C ALA A 434 2.67 13.73 -15.27
N VAL A 435 2.95 14.44 -14.17
CA VAL A 435 3.95 15.53 -14.15
C VAL A 435 5.35 15.01 -14.47
N LYS A 436 5.75 13.89 -13.85
CA LYS A 436 7.07 13.30 -14.08
C LYS A 436 7.28 12.90 -15.54
N GLU A 437 6.27 12.32 -16.15
CA GLU A 437 6.35 11.76 -17.50
C GLU A 437 5.95 12.77 -18.59
N GLY A 438 5.48 13.98 -18.21
CA GLY A 438 5.09 15.03 -19.14
C GLY A 438 3.76 14.76 -19.87
N CYS A 439 2.85 14.00 -19.22
CA CYS A 439 1.54 13.67 -19.79
C CYS A 439 0.66 14.93 -19.99
N ALA A 440 -0.36 14.82 -20.80
CA ALA A 440 -1.32 15.91 -21.03
C ALA A 440 -2.15 16.17 -19.76
N TYR A 441 -2.64 15.12 -19.10
CA TYR A 441 -3.43 15.25 -17.89
C TYR A 441 -3.34 14.02 -16.96
N SER A 442 -3.81 14.21 -15.74
CA SER A 442 -4.10 13.17 -14.77
C SER A 442 -5.57 13.20 -14.38
N THR A 443 -6.18 12.04 -14.12
CA THR A 443 -7.60 11.97 -13.77
C THR A 443 -7.90 10.83 -12.80
N THR A 444 -9.00 10.94 -12.08
CA THR A 444 -9.63 9.84 -11.33
C THR A 444 -10.85 9.30 -12.07
N ASP A 445 -11.30 10.00 -13.10
CA ASP A 445 -12.45 9.63 -13.92
C ASP A 445 -12.03 8.73 -15.09
N TYR A 446 -12.52 7.49 -15.09
CA TYR A 446 -12.24 6.53 -16.15
C TYR A 446 -13.00 6.87 -17.43
N GLU A 447 -14.22 7.41 -17.32
CA GLU A 447 -15.04 7.79 -18.48
C GLU A 447 -14.37 8.93 -19.29
N LYS A 448 -13.62 9.83 -18.62
CA LYS A 448 -12.77 10.83 -19.30
C LYS A 448 -11.73 10.18 -20.21
N ILE A 449 -11.12 9.07 -19.77
CA ILE A 449 -10.16 8.31 -20.59
C ILE A 449 -10.85 7.69 -21.80
N LEU A 450 -12.02 7.09 -21.58
CA LEU A 450 -12.76 6.39 -22.65
C LEU A 450 -13.28 7.35 -23.73
N SER A 451 -13.71 8.53 -23.32
CA SER A 451 -14.26 9.55 -24.24
C SER A 451 -13.20 10.42 -24.92
N ASP A 452 -11.92 10.32 -24.54
CA ASP A 452 -10.85 11.15 -25.13
C ASP A 452 -10.39 10.56 -26.47
N GLU A 453 -10.66 11.27 -27.56
CA GLU A 453 -10.27 10.89 -28.93
C GLU A 453 -8.76 10.82 -29.13
N ASN A 454 -7.97 11.49 -28.29
CA ASN A 454 -6.50 11.43 -28.35
C ASN A 454 -5.94 10.18 -27.69
N VAL A 455 -6.74 9.41 -26.95
CA VAL A 455 -6.33 8.13 -26.36
C VAL A 455 -6.59 7.00 -27.35
N ASP A 456 -5.55 6.33 -27.81
CA ASP A 456 -5.65 5.19 -28.72
C ASP A 456 -5.73 3.87 -27.96
N MET A 457 -4.99 3.77 -26.85
CA MET A 457 -4.81 2.54 -26.10
C MET A 457 -4.98 2.81 -24.61
N VAL A 458 -5.72 1.93 -23.95
CA VAL A 458 -5.85 1.89 -22.49
C VAL A 458 -4.99 0.77 -21.95
N MET A 459 -4.02 1.11 -21.07
CA MET A 459 -3.17 0.16 -20.37
C MET A 459 -3.64 0.00 -18.94
N ILE A 460 -4.22 -1.16 -18.60
CA ILE A 460 -4.85 -1.46 -17.31
C ILE A 460 -3.85 -2.20 -16.42
N CYS A 461 -3.40 -1.56 -15.32
CA CYS A 461 -2.44 -2.06 -14.34
C CYS A 461 -2.98 -1.90 -12.91
N THR A 462 -4.27 -2.08 -12.73
CA THR A 462 -5.00 -1.95 -11.46
C THR A 462 -4.87 -3.21 -10.57
N ARG A 463 -5.73 -3.37 -9.57
CA ARG A 463 -5.92 -4.65 -8.88
C ARG A 463 -6.75 -5.59 -9.77
N HIS A 464 -6.59 -6.90 -9.57
CA HIS A 464 -7.12 -7.94 -10.46
C HIS A 464 -8.63 -7.88 -10.64
N ASN A 465 -9.39 -7.63 -9.57
CA ASN A 465 -10.85 -7.52 -9.59
C ASN A 465 -11.41 -6.37 -10.44
N LEU A 466 -10.57 -5.42 -10.85
CA LEU A 466 -10.98 -4.31 -11.72
C LEU A 466 -10.67 -4.55 -13.20
N HIS A 467 -9.85 -5.56 -13.52
CA HIS A 467 -9.33 -5.78 -14.86
C HIS A 467 -10.43 -5.99 -15.88
N ALA A 468 -11.34 -6.94 -15.62
CA ALA A 468 -12.40 -7.31 -16.53
C ALA A 468 -13.34 -6.14 -16.84
N GLN A 469 -13.88 -5.49 -15.80
CA GLN A 469 -14.81 -4.37 -15.97
C GLN A 469 -14.19 -3.21 -16.76
N MET A 470 -12.93 -2.87 -16.45
CA MET A 470 -12.24 -1.80 -17.15
C MET A 470 -11.93 -2.19 -18.61
N ALA A 471 -11.50 -3.43 -18.85
CA ALA A 471 -11.24 -3.91 -20.20
C ALA A 471 -12.50 -3.89 -21.06
N ILE A 472 -13.64 -4.40 -20.57
CA ILE A 472 -14.93 -4.38 -21.27
C ILE A 472 -15.29 -2.97 -21.71
N LYS A 473 -15.28 -2.01 -20.78
CA LYS A 473 -15.63 -0.61 -21.10
C LYS A 473 -14.70 0.02 -22.14
N ALA A 474 -13.39 -0.27 -22.05
CA ALA A 474 -12.44 0.27 -23.03
C ALA A 474 -12.59 -0.34 -24.41
N LEU A 475 -12.85 -1.66 -24.50
CA LEU A 475 -13.16 -2.34 -25.76
C LEU A 475 -14.44 -1.77 -26.40
N GLU A 476 -15.51 -1.61 -25.61
CA GLU A 476 -16.79 -1.01 -26.06
C GLU A 476 -16.65 0.46 -26.49
N ALA A 477 -15.68 1.18 -25.91
CA ALA A 477 -15.32 2.54 -26.35
C ALA A 477 -14.42 2.56 -27.61
N GLY A 478 -14.13 1.39 -28.21
CA GLY A 478 -13.31 1.29 -29.42
C GLY A 478 -11.81 1.53 -29.19
N LYS A 479 -11.33 1.42 -27.95
CA LYS A 479 -9.92 1.58 -27.61
C LYS A 479 -9.18 0.26 -27.72
N ALA A 480 -7.92 0.29 -28.16
CA ALA A 480 -7.02 -0.84 -27.98
C ALA A 480 -6.77 -1.05 -26.48
N VAL A 481 -6.78 -2.31 -26.03
CA VAL A 481 -6.68 -2.64 -24.59
C VAL A 481 -5.48 -3.53 -24.32
N PHE A 482 -4.57 -3.02 -23.48
CA PHE A 482 -3.59 -3.85 -22.79
C PHE A 482 -4.07 -4.01 -21.34
N VAL A 483 -4.35 -5.24 -20.92
CA VAL A 483 -4.69 -5.52 -19.53
C VAL A 483 -3.63 -6.41 -18.90
N GLU A 484 -3.10 -5.99 -17.74
CA GLU A 484 -2.25 -6.88 -16.95
C GLU A 484 -2.99 -8.16 -16.58
N LYS A 485 -2.22 -9.24 -16.46
CA LYS A 485 -2.79 -10.50 -16.01
C LYS A 485 -3.21 -10.44 -14.51
N PRO A 486 -4.20 -11.19 -14.09
CA PRO A 486 -5.10 -12.01 -14.90
C PRO A 486 -6.10 -11.15 -15.69
N MET A 487 -6.62 -11.66 -16.77
CA MET A 487 -7.67 -10.99 -17.55
C MET A 487 -8.95 -10.78 -16.73
N ALA A 488 -9.30 -11.79 -15.94
CA ALA A 488 -10.46 -11.85 -15.06
C ALA A 488 -10.18 -12.75 -13.85
N VAL A 489 -10.99 -12.64 -12.81
CA VAL A 489 -10.90 -13.48 -11.59
C VAL A 489 -12.06 -14.47 -11.48
N THR A 490 -13.09 -14.36 -12.32
CA THR A 490 -14.22 -15.30 -12.44
C THR A 490 -14.47 -15.73 -13.88
N LEU A 491 -15.12 -16.88 -14.06
CA LEU A 491 -15.50 -17.36 -15.40
C LEU A 491 -16.49 -16.43 -16.10
N GLU A 492 -17.41 -15.83 -15.36
CA GLU A 492 -18.39 -14.87 -15.88
C GLU A 492 -17.69 -13.61 -16.40
N GLU A 493 -16.80 -13.02 -15.64
CA GLU A 493 -16.00 -11.87 -16.07
C GLU A 493 -15.18 -12.18 -17.32
N MET A 494 -14.51 -13.34 -17.35
CA MET A 494 -13.75 -13.80 -18.51
C MET A 494 -14.62 -13.86 -19.75
N GLN A 495 -15.80 -14.48 -19.64
CA GLN A 495 -16.74 -14.62 -20.77
C GLN A 495 -17.16 -13.23 -21.30
N HIS A 496 -17.50 -12.30 -20.41
CA HIS A 496 -17.89 -10.94 -20.80
C HIS A 496 -16.75 -10.17 -21.50
N VAL A 497 -15.48 -10.35 -21.06
CA VAL A 497 -14.33 -9.74 -21.75
C VAL A 497 -14.17 -10.29 -23.17
N VAL A 498 -14.27 -11.62 -23.34
CA VAL A 498 -14.20 -12.27 -24.66
C VAL A 498 -15.29 -11.76 -25.59
N GLU A 499 -16.54 -11.74 -25.12
CA GLU A 499 -17.68 -11.23 -25.88
C GLU A 499 -17.53 -9.75 -26.25
N ALA A 500 -17.01 -8.93 -25.35
CA ALA A 500 -16.74 -7.50 -25.63
C ALA A 500 -15.64 -7.35 -26.69
N ALA A 501 -14.59 -8.16 -26.63
CA ALA A 501 -13.51 -8.16 -27.62
C ALA A 501 -14.01 -8.57 -29.02
N GLU A 502 -14.79 -9.66 -29.09
CA GLU A 502 -15.40 -10.12 -30.35
C GLU A 502 -16.37 -9.08 -30.96
N ARG A 503 -17.22 -8.48 -30.09
CA ARG A 503 -18.24 -7.53 -30.51
C ARG A 503 -17.64 -6.20 -30.99
N SER A 504 -16.62 -5.71 -30.29
CA SER A 504 -15.97 -4.42 -30.63
C SER A 504 -14.99 -4.53 -31.78
N GLY A 505 -14.36 -5.68 -31.96
CA GLY A 505 -13.23 -5.86 -32.88
C GLY A 505 -11.97 -5.09 -32.48
N SER A 506 -11.96 -4.48 -31.30
CA SER A 506 -10.81 -3.71 -30.80
C SER A 506 -9.67 -4.62 -30.40
N PRO A 507 -8.40 -4.22 -30.66
CA PRO A 507 -7.24 -5.02 -30.26
C PRO A 507 -7.19 -5.23 -28.72
N LEU A 508 -6.99 -6.50 -28.32
CA LEU A 508 -6.83 -6.88 -26.92
C LEU A 508 -5.53 -7.67 -26.73
N LEU A 509 -4.76 -7.28 -25.71
CA LEU A 509 -3.62 -8.06 -25.22
C LEU A 509 -3.71 -8.19 -23.70
N VAL A 510 -3.58 -9.44 -23.22
CA VAL A 510 -3.37 -9.74 -21.80
C VAL A 510 -1.89 -9.90 -21.54
N GLY A 511 -1.36 -9.33 -20.44
CA GLY A 511 0.05 -9.29 -20.09
C GLY A 511 0.72 -10.66 -19.87
N PHE A 512 0.55 -11.59 -20.80
CA PHE A 512 1.20 -12.91 -20.81
C PHE A 512 2.56 -12.86 -21.48
N ASN A 513 3.47 -12.14 -20.86
CA ASN A 513 4.77 -11.78 -21.41
C ASN A 513 5.69 -12.95 -21.75
N ARG A 514 5.60 -14.12 -21.07
CA ARG A 514 6.57 -15.22 -21.19
C ARG A 514 6.67 -15.81 -22.60
N ARG A 515 5.55 -15.88 -23.32
CA ARG A 515 5.53 -16.37 -24.72
C ARG A 515 6.33 -15.49 -25.69
N PHE A 516 6.49 -14.20 -25.36
CA PHE A 516 7.26 -13.24 -26.16
C PHE A 516 8.75 -13.25 -25.82
N SER A 517 9.18 -13.98 -24.78
CA SER A 517 10.59 -14.08 -24.45
C SER A 517 11.37 -14.75 -25.57
N LYS A 518 12.59 -14.31 -25.83
CA LYS A 518 13.46 -14.93 -26.85
C LYS A 518 13.62 -16.45 -26.64
N TYR A 519 13.55 -16.90 -25.39
CA TYR A 519 13.63 -18.32 -25.02
C TYR A 519 12.39 -19.11 -25.45
N ALA A 520 11.21 -18.57 -25.22
CA ALA A 520 9.95 -19.21 -25.63
C ALA A 520 9.79 -19.21 -27.16
N VAL A 521 10.16 -18.10 -27.81
CA VAL A 521 10.12 -17.98 -29.28
C VAL A 521 11.07 -19.00 -29.93
N GLU A 522 12.29 -19.14 -29.42
CA GLU A 522 13.25 -20.12 -29.95
C GLU A 522 12.81 -21.56 -29.67
N ALA A 523 12.22 -21.82 -28.47
CA ALA A 523 11.65 -23.14 -28.17
C ALA A 523 10.50 -23.48 -29.15
N LYS A 524 9.58 -22.55 -29.44
CA LYS A 524 8.48 -22.72 -30.37
C LYS A 524 8.99 -23.07 -31.79
N LYS A 525 10.01 -22.35 -32.26
CA LYS A 525 10.67 -22.66 -33.55
C LYS A 525 11.24 -24.08 -33.60
N ALA A 526 11.94 -24.48 -32.52
CA ALA A 526 12.60 -25.78 -32.47
C ALA A 526 11.63 -26.96 -32.42
N ILE A 527 10.39 -26.76 -31.97
CA ILE A 527 9.35 -27.81 -31.89
C ILE A 527 8.36 -27.77 -33.06
N THR A 528 8.53 -26.86 -34.02
CA THR A 528 7.57 -26.69 -35.14
C THR A 528 7.44 -27.98 -35.99
N ASP A 529 8.55 -28.67 -36.24
CA ASP A 529 8.64 -29.86 -37.08
C ASP A 529 8.50 -31.16 -36.27
N ARG A 530 7.95 -31.12 -35.04
CA ARG A 530 7.72 -32.33 -34.25
C ARG A 530 6.71 -33.24 -34.89
N ILE A 531 6.90 -34.51 -34.72
CA ILE A 531 5.97 -35.56 -35.24
C ILE A 531 5.03 -36.03 -34.11
N ASN A 532 5.58 -36.20 -32.91
CA ASN A 532 4.84 -36.73 -31.76
C ASN A 532 4.42 -35.65 -30.78
N PRO A 533 3.39 -35.91 -29.97
CA PRO A 533 3.03 -35.04 -28.82
C PRO A 533 4.20 -34.83 -27.86
N MET A 534 4.16 -33.72 -27.11
CA MET A 534 5.20 -33.32 -26.16
C MET A 534 4.82 -33.67 -24.74
N ILE A 535 5.85 -33.85 -23.91
CA ILE A 535 5.72 -33.71 -22.48
C ILE A 535 6.43 -32.38 -22.09
N ILE A 536 5.70 -31.50 -21.45
CA ILE A 536 6.23 -30.23 -20.95
C ILE A 536 6.16 -30.21 -19.43
N SER A 537 7.29 -29.97 -18.77
CA SER A 537 7.39 -29.82 -17.33
C SER A 537 7.81 -28.39 -17.00
N TYR A 538 7.03 -27.71 -16.16
CA TYR A 538 7.34 -26.38 -15.66
C TYR A 538 7.32 -26.35 -14.15
N ARG A 539 8.40 -25.88 -13.55
CA ARG A 539 8.49 -25.65 -12.10
C ARG A 539 8.54 -24.16 -11.82
N MET A 540 7.64 -23.70 -10.92
CA MET A 540 7.61 -22.36 -10.37
C MET A 540 7.88 -22.40 -8.87
N ASN A 541 9.09 -22.03 -8.45
CA ASN A 541 9.46 -21.79 -7.06
C ASN A 541 9.12 -20.33 -6.70
N ALA A 542 7.85 -20.10 -6.40
CA ALA A 542 7.29 -18.75 -6.32
C ALA A 542 7.63 -18.00 -5.01
N GLY A 543 7.98 -18.75 -3.97
CA GLY A 543 8.26 -18.23 -2.62
C GLY A 543 7.01 -17.90 -1.81
N PHE A 544 7.16 -17.79 -0.52
CA PHE A 544 6.09 -17.54 0.43
C PHE A 544 5.50 -16.13 0.30
N ILE A 545 4.18 -16.02 0.33
CA ILE A 545 3.40 -14.80 0.49
C ILE A 545 2.47 -14.99 1.70
N PRO A 546 2.39 -14.04 2.65
CA PRO A 546 1.47 -14.13 3.79
C PRO A 546 0.00 -14.22 3.35
N SER A 547 -0.83 -14.89 4.16
CA SER A 547 -2.28 -15.04 3.90
C SER A 547 -3.03 -13.71 3.85
N GLU A 548 -2.54 -12.69 4.60
CA GLU A 548 -3.09 -11.34 4.66
C GLU A 548 -2.77 -10.49 3.42
N SER A 549 -1.98 -11.02 2.49
CA SER A 549 -1.67 -10.31 1.24
C SER A 549 -2.91 -10.21 0.37
N TRP A 550 -3.16 -9.03 -0.21
CA TRP A 550 -4.27 -8.80 -1.14
C TRP A 550 -4.33 -9.82 -2.29
N VAL A 551 -3.18 -10.40 -2.70
CA VAL A 551 -3.12 -11.45 -3.72
C VAL A 551 -3.91 -12.71 -3.31
N GLN A 552 -3.97 -12.98 -2.01
CA GLN A 552 -4.69 -14.12 -1.42
C GLN A 552 -6.16 -13.80 -1.12
N SER A 553 -6.56 -12.53 -1.24
CA SER A 553 -7.95 -12.11 -1.05
C SER A 553 -8.81 -12.30 -2.31
N LYS A 554 -10.12 -12.10 -2.19
CA LYS A 554 -11.06 -12.10 -3.33
C LYS A 554 -10.67 -11.09 -4.43
N GLU A 555 -10.04 -9.96 -4.07
CA GLU A 555 -9.56 -8.98 -5.06
C GLU A 555 -8.41 -9.53 -5.91
N GLY A 556 -7.56 -10.37 -5.33
CA GLY A 556 -6.41 -10.99 -5.99
C GLY A 556 -6.75 -12.29 -6.72
N GLY A 557 -7.77 -13.02 -6.28
CA GLY A 557 -8.20 -14.30 -6.85
C GLY A 557 -7.24 -15.47 -6.61
N GLY A 558 -6.24 -15.32 -5.73
CA GLY A 558 -5.23 -16.34 -5.45
C GLY A 558 -4.05 -16.35 -6.43
N ARG A 559 -3.09 -17.22 -6.14
CA ARG A 559 -1.81 -17.22 -6.87
C ARG A 559 -1.83 -17.95 -8.20
N ILE A 560 -2.70 -18.94 -8.37
CA ILE A 560 -2.80 -19.65 -9.66
C ILE A 560 -3.42 -18.71 -10.70
N ILE A 561 -4.49 -18.01 -10.36
CA ILE A 561 -5.06 -16.96 -11.21
C ILE A 561 -4.05 -15.83 -11.43
N GLY A 562 -3.39 -15.34 -10.37
CA GLY A 562 -2.50 -14.18 -10.43
C GLY A 562 -1.10 -14.44 -10.99
N GLU A 563 -0.60 -15.68 -11.00
CA GLU A 563 0.76 -16.00 -11.45
C GLU A 563 0.84 -17.29 -12.28
N GLY A 564 0.14 -18.34 -11.88
CA GLY A 564 0.09 -19.62 -12.62
C GLY A 564 -0.43 -19.46 -14.05
N CYS A 565 -1.34 -18.51 -14.28
CA CYS A 565 -1.89 -18.18 -15.59
C CYS A 565 -0.84 -17.92 -16.68
N HIS A 566 0.30 -17.31 -16.32
CA HIS A 566 1.41 -17.13 -17.27
C HIS A 566 1.94 -18.43 -17.84
N ILE A 567 1.94 -19.49 -17.04
CA ILE A 567 2.52 -20.78 -17.46
C ILE A 567 1.52 -21.56 -18.27
N ILE A 568 0.25 -21.46 -17.91
CA ILE A 568 -0.85 -22.06 -18.68
C ILE A 568 -0.91 -21.40 -20.07
N ASP A 569 -0.76 -20.09 -20.14
CA ASP A 569 -0.63 -19.38 -21.41
C ASP A 569 0.59 -19.84 -22.23
N LEU A 570 1.73 -20.03 -21.59
CA LEU A 570 2.93 -20.56 -22.26
C LEU A 570 2.70 -21.98 -22.79
N PHE A 571 1.97 -22.84 -22.07
CA PHE A 571 1.60 -24.15 -22.54
C PHE A 571 0.72 -24.06 -23.79
N ASN A 572 -0.29 -23.18 -23.79
CA ASN A 572 -1.14 -22.95 -24.97
C ASN A 572 -0.32 -22.46 -26.17
N TYR A 573 0.65 -21.57 -25.95
CA TYR A 573 1.55 -21.09 -26.99
C TYR A 573 2.41 -22.20 -27.56
N LEU A 574 3.01 -23.05 -26.72
CA LEU A 574 3.92 -24.11 -27.18
C LEU A 574 3.16 -25.24 -27.90
N THR A 575 2.04 -25.70 -27.37
CA THR A 575 1.24 -26.78 -27.96
C THR A 575 0.45 -26.32 -29.18
N ASP A 576 -0.03 -25.05 -29.15
CA ASP A 576 -0.97 -24.49 -30.13
C ASP A 576 -2.22 -25.38 -30.31
N SER A 577 -2.73 -25.90 -29.19
CA SER A 577 -3.82 -26.88 -29.13
C SER A 577 -4.83 -26.52 -28.04
N LYS A 578 -6.05 -27.00 -28.16
CA LYS A 578 -7.07 -26.87 -27.11
C LYS A 578 -6.84 -27.89 -26.01
N ALA A 579 -7.15 -27.48 -24.78
CA ALA A 579 -7.07 -28.36 -23.62
C ALA A 579 -8.25 -29.37 -23.65
N GLU A 580 -7.93 -30.63 -23.49
CA GLU A 580 -8.90 -31.75 -23.39
C GLU A 580 -9.34 -31.92 -21.92
N SER A 581 -8.40 -31.91 -20.98
CA SER A 581 -8.68 -32.09 -19.55
C SER A 581 -7.63 -31.45 -18.64
N ILE A 582 -8.02 -31.18 -17.41
CA ILE A 582 -7.15 -30.70 -16.36
C ILE A 582 -7.19 -31.58 -15.12
N SER A 583 -6.07 -31.73 -14.43
CA SER A 583 -5.99 -32.42 -13.15
C SER A 583 -5.16 -31.56 -12.19
N VAL A 584 -5.68 -31.37 -10.98
CA VAL A 584 -5.05 -30.54 -9.96
C VAL A 584 -4.87 -31.35 -8.69
N ASN A 585 -3.64 -31.37 -8.18
CA ASN A 585 -3.29 -32.03 -6.91
C ASN A 585 -2.59 -31.01 -6.01
N ARG A 586 -3.14 -30.79 -4.83
CA ARG A 586 -2.57 -29.89 -3.81
C ARG A 586 -1.98 -30.68 -2.66
N ILE A 587 -1.02 -30.08 -1.97
CA ILE A 587 -0.53 -30.66 -0.71
C ILE A 587 -1.56 -30.47 0.40
N ALA A 588 -1.48 -31.30 1.45
CA ALA A 588 -2.19 -31.13 2.71
C ALA A 588 -1.23 -30.64 3.78
N PRO A 589 -1.12 -29.31 4.01
CA PRO A 589 -0.20 -28.76 4.99
C PRO A 589 -0.56 -29.20 6.42
N LYS A 590 0.46 -29.32 7.28
CA LYS A 590 0.27 -29.62 8.71
C LYS A 590 0.25 -28.35 9.58
N THR A 591 0.47 -27.18 9.00
CA THR A 591 0.51 -25.88 9.68
C THR A 591 -0.26 -24.86 8.87
N ASP A 592 -0.89 -23.91 9.54
CA ASP A 592 -1.70 -22.84 8.91
C ASP A 592 -0.86 -21.80 8.16
N GLN A 593 0.47 -21.80 8.36
CA GLN A 593 1.37 -20.88 7.68
C GLN A 593 1.58 -21.22 6.20
N ILE A 594 1.32 -22.46 5.81
CA ILE A 594 1.50 -22.94 4.44
C ILE A 594 0.13 -23.17 3.83
N LEU A 595 -0.20 -22.37 2.82
CA LEU A 595 -1.47 -22.50 2.12
C LEU A 595 -1.38 -23.63 1.08
N SER A 596 -2.40 -24.51 1.04
CA SER A 596 -2.52 -25.54 0.00
C SER A 596 -2.64 -24.92 -1.38
N SER A 597 -3.31 -23.77 -1.50
CA SER A 597 -3.49 -22.99 -2.73
C SER A 597 -2.18 -22.50 -3.38
N ASP A 598 -1.13 -22.34 -2.57
CA ASP A 598 0.19 -21.92 -3.04
C ASP A 598 1.11 -23.10 -3.38
N ASN A 599 0.62 -24.34 -3.28
CA ASN A 599 1.46 -25.54 -3.36
C ASN A 599 0.71 -26.67 -4.05
N CYS A 600 0.77 -26.70 -5.38
CA CYS A 600 0.02 -27.66 -6.19
C CYS A 600 0.77 -28.10 -7.44
N VAL A 601 0.29 -29.19 -8.02
CA VAL A 601 0.67 -29.68 -9.34
C VAL A 601 -0.56 -29.65 -10.22
N ILE A 602 -0.47 -28.93 -11.34
CA ILE A 602 -1.53 -28.80 -12.35
C ILE A 602 -1.05 -29.52 -13.61
N THR A 603 -1.83 -30.49 -14.10
CA THR A 603 -1.56 -31.18 -15.35
C THR A 603 -2.66 -30.85 -16.34
N VAL A 604 -2.28 -30.42 -17.55
CA VAL A 604 -3.17 -30.12 -18.66
C VAL A 604 -2.87 -31.10 -19.79
N LYS A 605 -3.86 -31.85 -20.23
CA LYS A 605 -3.80 -32.68 -21.43
C LYS A 605 -4.43 -31.91 -22.60
N TYR A 606 -3.76 -31.91 -23.74
CA TYR A 606 -4.15 -31.19 -24.94
C TYR A 606 -4.68 -32.14 -26.01
N GLU A 607 -5.52 -31.64 -26.92
CA GLU A 607 -6.12 -32.41 -28.01
C GLU A 607 -5.07 -32.95 -28.99
N ASP A 608 -3.90 -32.28 -29.13
CA ASP A 608 -2.77 -32.80 -29.93
C ASP A 608 -2.07 -34.00 -29.27
N GLY A 609 -2.55 -34.41 -28.08
CA GLY A 609 -1.98 -35.50 -27.28
C GLY A 609 -0.86 -35.03 -26.31
N SER A 610 -0.42 -33.78 -26.36
CA SER A 610 0.60 -33.25 -25.46
C SER A 610 0.11 -33.18 -24.02
N VAL A 611 1.04 -33.37 -23.06
CA VAL A 611 0.77 -33.27 -21.63
C VAL A 611 1.72 -32.27 -21.01
N CYS A 612 1.15 -31.25 -20.37
CA CYS A 612 1.90 -30.18 -19.73
C CYS A 612 1.64 -30.18 -18.22
N THR A 613 2.71 -30.05 -17.42
CA THR A 613 2.63 -30.08 -15.95
C THR A 613 3.29 -28.84 -15.36
N LEU A 614 2.52 -28.12 -14.53
CA LEU A 614 3.01 -27.03 -13.69
C LEU A 614 3.14 -27.51 -12.25
N THR A 615 4.36 -27.53 -11.72
CA THR A 615 4.63 -27.63 -10.29
C THR A 615 4.76 -26.22 -9.73
N TYR A 616 3.75 -25.77 -9.00
CA TYR A 616 3.73 -24.46 -8.37
C TYR A 616 3.94 -24.60 -6.86
N THR A 617 4.92 -23.89 -6.29
CA THR A 617 5.19 -23.98 -4.84
C THR A 617 5.62 -22.66 -4.23
N GLY A 618 5.01 -22.31 -3.09
CA GLY A 618 5.40 -21.23 -2.19
C GLY A 618 6.43 -21.64 -1.13
N GLN A 619 6.73 -22.95 -0.97
CA GLN A 619 7.60 -23.47 0.08
C GLN A 619 9.09 -23.52 -0.29
N GLY A 620 9.42 -23.30 -1.55
CA GLY A 620 10.80 -23.47 -2.01
C GLY A 620 11.76 -22.45 -1.42
N ASN A 621 13.02 -22.83 -1.31
CA ASN A 621 14.10 -21.95 -0.86
C ASN A 621 14.39 -20.86 -1.91
N LYS A 622 14.54 -19.61 -1.47
CA LYS A 622 14.84 -18.47 -2.35
C LYS A 622 16.22 -18.51 -3.03
N GLY A 623 17.13 -19.33 -2.54
CA GLY A 623 18.43 -19.59 -3.17
C GLY A 623 18.34 -20.49 -4.39
N TYR A 624 17.22 -21.19 -4.59
CA TYR A 624 16.96 -22.03 -5.76
C TYR A 624 16.27 -21.23 -6.86
N GLY A 625 16.58 -21.52 -8.14
CA GLY A 625 16.03 -20.78 -9.29
C GLY A 625 14.50 -20.73 -9.27
N LYS A 626 13.93 -19.59 -9.65
CA LYS A 626 12.50 -19.37 -9.59
C LYS A 626 11.76 -20.21 -10.62
N GLU A 627 12.19 -20.22 -11.87
CA GLU A 627 11.45 -20.82 -13.00
C GLU A 627 12.35 -21.79 -13.76
N PHE A 628 11.80 -22.96 -14.11
CA PHE A 628 12.50 -23.96 -14.92
C PHE A 628 11.52 -24.69 -15.84
N LEU A 629 11.80 -24.69 -17.15
CA LEU A 629 11.00 -25.30 -18.19
C LEU A 629 11.78 -26.38 -18.88
N GLU A 630 11.17 -27.55 -19.06
CA GLU A 630 11.66 -28.65 -19.90
C GLU A 630 10.61 -29.09 -20.91
N ILE A 631 11.04 -29.31 -22.16
CA ILE A 631 10.20 -29.76 -23.25
C ILE A 631 10.82 -31.03 -23.84
N PHE A 632 10.12 -32.13 -23.78
CA PHE A 632 10.54 -33.45 -24.31
C PHE A 632 9.72 -33.79 -25.55
N TYR A 633 10.37 -34.08 -26.67
CA TYR A 633 9.73 -34.45 -27.94
C TYR A 633 10.71 -35.17 -28.86
N ASP A 634 10.28 -36.19 -29.58
CA ASP A 634 11.00 -36.89 -30.65
C ASP A 634 12.48 -37.19 -30.34
N GLY A 635 12.78 -37.68 -29.14
CA GLY A 635 14.16 -37.92 -28.68
C GLY A 635 15.00 -36.69 -28.39
N LYS A 636 14.39 -35.51 -28.33
CA LYS A 636 15.01 -34.20 -28.08
C LYS A 636 14.54 -33.61 -26.78
N VAL A 637 15.39 -32.78 -26.16
CA VAL A 637 15.02 -32.02 -24.96
C VAL A 637 15.45 -30.57 -25.11
N ILE A 638 14.58 -29.64 -24.71
CA ILE A 638 14.87 -28.23 -24.54
C ILE A 638 14.70 -27.89 -23.06
N ALA A 639 15.71 -27.27 -22.45
CA ALA A 639 15.66 -26.81 -21.08
C ALA A 639 15.93 -25.31 -20.99
N VAL A 640 15.03 -24.56 -20.32
CA VAL A 640 15.17 -23.11 -20.06
C VAL A 640 15.26 -22.89 -18.56
N ASP A 641 16.34 -22.25 -18.12
CA ASP A 641 16.62 -21.95 -16.72
C ASP A 641 16.43 -20.46 -16.45
N ASP A 642 15.40 -20.16 -15.66
CA ASP A 642 15.03 -18.84 -15.11
C ASP A 642 15.01 -17.70 -16.16
N TYR A 643 14.74 -18.02 -17.43
CA TYR A 643 14.83 -17.10 -18.57
C TYR A 643 16.20 -16.38 -18.69
N LYS A 644 17.26 -17.04 -18.21
CA LYS A 644 18.64 -16.60 -18.28
C LYS A 644 19.50 -17.44 -19.22
N SER A 645 19.14 -18.71 -19.36
CA SER A 645 19.84 -19.62 -20.27
C SER A 645 18.92 -20.67 -20.85
N MET A 646 19.26 -21.16 -22.04
CA MET A 646 18.58 -22.23 -22.75
C MET A 646 19.58 -23.25 -23.27
N ARG A 647 19.23 -24.53 -23.19
CA ARG A 647 20.04 -25.64 -23.69
C ARG A 647 19.18 -26.60 -24.48
N GLY A 648 19.71 -27.10 -25.61
CA GLY A 648 19.11 -28.16 -26.41
C GLY A 648 19.92 -29.45 -26.31
N TYR A 649 19.24 -30.57 -26.27
CA TYR A 649 19.82 -31.91 -26.32
C TYR A 649 19.14 -32.67 -27.49
N GLY A 650 19.96 -33.16 -28.41
CA GLY A 650 19.46 -33.77 -29.65
C GLY A 650 18.81 -32.78 -30.64
N VAL A 651 18.83 -31.51 -30.34
CA VAL A 651 18.33 -30.42 -31.17
C VAL A 651 19.30 -29.24 -31.15
N HIS A 652 19.50 -28.64 -32.32
CA HIS A 652 20.36 -27.44 -32.44
C HIS A 652 19.48 -26.22 -32.12
N ILE A 653 19.80 -25.55 -31.00
CA ILE A 653 19.23 -24.26 -30.59
C ILE A 653 20.38 -23.29 -30.33
N GLY A 654 20.17 -22.02 -30.64
CA GLY A 654 21.17 -20.99 -30.35
C GLY A 654 21.53 -20.97 -28.86
N ASN A 655 22.82 -20.72 -28.56
CA ASN A 655 23.30 -20.58 -27.18
C ASN A 655 22.78 -19.27 -26.59
N LEU A 656 21.52 -19.26 -26.13
CA LEU A 656 20.90 -18.09 -25.53
C LEU A 656 21.30 -17.98 -24.06
N LYS A 657 21.96 -16.86 -23.72
CA LYS A 657 22.29 -16.48 -22.35
C LYS A 657 22.00 -15.00 -22.12
N SER A 658 21.61 -14.65 -20.90
CA SER A 658 21.34 -13.29 -20.46
C SER A 658 21.96 -13.04 -19.09
N ALA A 659 22.35 -11.80 -18.82
CA ALA A 659 22.86 -11.39 -17.51
C ALA A 659 21.77 -11.40 -16.42
N GLY A 660 20.51 -11.23 -16.80
CA GLY A 660 19.32 -11.28 -15.94
C GLY A 660 18.18 -12.02 -16.62
N PRO A 661 17.06 -12.26 -15.93
CA PRO A 661 15.88 -12.88 -16.53
C PRO A 661 15.27 -11.99 -17.62
N GLU A 662 15.16 -12.50 -18.84
CA GLU A 662 14.49 -11.83 -19.97
C GLU A 662 13.18 -12.54 -20.27
N LYS A 663 12.08 -12.00 -19.73
CA LYS A 663 10.77 -12.64 -19.71
C LYS A 663 9.80 -12.12 -20.77
N GLY A 664 10.24 -11.23 -21.66
CA GLY A 664 9.49 -10.83 -22.84
C GLY A 664 8.60 -9.59 -22.69
N GLN A 665 8.70 -8.82 -21.60
CA GLN A 665 7.83 -7.63 -21.40
C GLN A 665 8.07 -6.50 -22.42
N PHE A 666 9.25 -6.37 -22.95
CA PHE A 666 9.55 -5.41 -24.01
C PHE A 666 9.01 -5.89 -25.36
N GLU A 667 9.25 -7.15 -25.68
CA GLU A 667 8.85 -7.80 -26.92
C GLU A 667 7.31 -7.93 -27.02
N GLU A 668 6.64 -8.11 -25.89
CA GLU A 668 5.18 -8.11 -25.78
C GLU A 668 4.57 -6.78 -26.25
N LEU A 669 5.09 -5.65 -25.75
CA LEU A 669 4.65 -4.33 -26.19
C LEU A 669 5.01 -4.06 -27.66
N GLN A 670 6.13 -4.60 -28.13
CA GLN A 670 6.53 -4.49 -29.53
C GLN A 670 5.58 -5.23 -30.46
N ALA A 671 5.19 -6.47 -30.09
CA ALA A 671 4.20 -7.25 -30.80
C ALA A 671 2.82 -6.56 -30.80
N TYR A 672 2.43 -5.95 -29.67
CA TYR A 672 1.15 -5.27 -29.57
C TYR A 672 1.09 -4.00 -30.45
N TYR A 673 2.21 -3.26 -30.55
CA TYR A 673 2.30 -2.14 -31.48
C TYR A 673 1.99 -2.55 -32.92
N HIS A 674 2.59 -3.65 -33.38
CA HIS A 674 2.35 -4.15 -34.73
C HIS A 674 0.91 -4.60 -34.92
N ALA A 675 0.34 -5.32 -33.98
CA ALA A 675 -1.06 -5.76 -34.06
C ALA A 675 -2.05 -4.57 -34.17
N ILE A 676 -1.80 -3.48 -33.44
CA ILE A 676 -2.64 -2.27 -33.53
C ILE A 676 -2.46 -1.56 -34.88
N LYS A 677 -1.22 -1.48 -35.40
CA LYS A 677 -0.91 -0.72 -36.62
C LYS A 677 -1.23 -1.47 -37.89
N ASP A 678 -0.97 -2.77 -37.92
CA ASP A 678 -1.14 -3.61 -39.09
C ASP A 678 -2.59 -4.15 -39.21
N GLY A 679 -3.39 -3.97 -38.14
CA GLY A 679 -4.77 -4.40 -38.08
C GLY A 679 -4.96 -5.91 -37.87
N ASP A 680 -3.91 -6.59 -37.41
CA ASP A 680 -3.92 -8.05 -37.16
C ASP A 680 -4.69 -8.46 -35.88
N GLY A 681 -5.24 -7.49 -35.14
CA GLY A 681 -6.18 -7.66 -34.03
C GLY A 681 -5.55 -8.14 -32.74
N TYR A 682 -5.18 -9.43 -32.67
CA TYR A 682 -4.78 -10.05 -31.41
C TYR A 682 -3.39 -10.68 -31.49
N PRO A 683 -2.35 -10.15 -30.80
CA PRO A 683 -1.02 -10.77 -30.76
C PRO A 683 -1.04 -12.17 -30.13
N ILE A 684 -2.03 -12.41 -29.28
CA ILE A 684 -2.37 -13.72 -28.72
C ILE A 684 -3.78 -14.05 -29.22
N PRO A 685 -3.98 -15.18 -29.91
CA PRO A 685 -5.32 -15.59 -30.35
C PRO A 685 -6.33 -15.56 -29.20
N LEU A 686 -7.51 -15.00 -29.43
CA LEU A 686 -8.53 -14.78 -28.38
C LEU A 686 -8.89 -16.07 -27.65
N TRP A 687 -9.00 -17.22 -28.39
CA TRP A 687 -9.25 -18.50 -27.76
C TRP A 687 -8.14 -18.98 -26.80
N GLN A 688 -6.87 -18.56 -27.02
CA GLN A 688 -5.77 -18.86 -26.09
C GLN A 688 -5.83 -17.99 -24.84
N LEU A 689 -6.23 -16.72 -24.96
CA LEU A 689 -6.49 -15.83 -23.82
C LEU A 689 -7.61 -16.40 -22.94
N GLU A 690 -8.71 -16.80 -23.57
CA GLU A 690 -9.85 -17.44 -22.91
C GLU A 690 -9.40 -18.72 -22.20
N GLN A 691 -8.75 -19.64 -22.93
CA GLN A 691 -8.34 -20.94 -22.39
C GLN A 691 -7.37 -20.79 -21.22
N ALA A 692 -6.37 -19.90 -21.31
CA ALA A 692 -5.41 -19.67 -20.24
C ALA A 692 -6.10 -19.15 -18.97
N THR A 693 -7.03 -18.21 -19.13
CA THR A 693 -7.80 -17.63 -18.01
C THR A 693 -8.75 -18.68 -17.42
N ARG A 694 -9.51 -19.41 -18.25
CA ARG A 694 -10.45 -20.46 -17.84
C ARG A 694 -9.75 -21.55 -17.02
N ILE A 695 -8.63 -22.09 -17.53
CA ILE A 695 -7.88 -23.15 -16.84
C ILE A 695 -7.35 -22.65 -15.50
N SER A 696 -6.88 -21.40 -15.43
CA SER A 696 -6.35 -20.82 -14.20
C SER A 696 -7.43 -20.68 -13.13
N ILE A 697 -8.64 -20.24 -13.52
CA ILE A 697 -9.78 -20.10 -12.62
C ILE A 697 -10.24 -21.47 -12.13
N LEU A 698 -10.47 -22.41 -13.05
CA LEU A 698 -10.86 -23.78 -12.70
C LEU A 698 -9.83 -24.47 -11.79
N ALA A 699 -8.54 -24.29 -12.07
CA ALA A 699 -7.49 -24.85 -11.23
C ALA A 699 -7.51 -24.25 -9.82
N GLN A 700 -7.77 -22.95 -9.67
CA GLN A 700 -7.93 -22.31 -8.36
C GLN A 700 -9.15 -22.84 -7.62
N GLU A 701 -10.30 -22.99 -8.28
CA GLU A 701 -11.53 -23.56 -7.70
C GLU A 701 -11.31 -25.01 -7.21
N TYR A 702 -10.57 -25.85 -7.95
CA TYR A 702 -10.22 -27.21 -7.51
C TYR A 702 -9.28 -27.23 -6.29
N ILE A 703 -8.54 -26.15 -6.07
CA ILE A 703 -7.61 -26.01 -4.95
C ILE A 703 -8.33 -25.55 -3.68
N GLU A 704 -9.31 -24.70 -3.78
CA GLU A 704 -10.12 -24.22 -2.66
C GLU A 704 -11.06 -25.29 -2.12
#